data_54e4eba4253ffcad36fab60c1562a9e7
#
_entry.id   54e4eba4253ffcad36fab60c1562a9e7
#
_cell.length_a   1.000
_cell.length_b   1.000
_cell.length_c   1.000
_cell.angle_alpha   90.00
_cell.angle_beta   90.00
_cell.angle_gamma   90.00
#
_symmetry.space_group_name_H-M   'P 1'
#
loop_
_entity.id
_entity.type
_entity.pdbx_description
1 polymer ?
#
loop_
_entity_poly.entity_id
_entity_poly.type
_entity_poly.pdbx_seq_one_letter_code
_entity_poly.pdbx_strand_id
1 'polypeptide(L)'
;MEKTLNLIKNDPWLEPFADAITGRHQYVLNKEAELTNKGKQTLSDFASGYLYFGLHRTAKGWTFREWAPNATHIYMVGTFNNWEEKAAYKLKKLKNGIWEINLPADAIHHGDLYKLNIYWDGGQGERIPAWATRVVQDEQTKIFSAQVWAPENPYKFRKKAFKPTTNPLLIYECHIGMAQQEEKVGSYNEFREKILPRVAKEGYNCIQIMAIQEHPYYGSFGYHVSSFFAASSRFGTPDELKALIDAAHEMGIAVIMDIVHSHAVKNEVEGLGNFAGDPNQYFYPGGRREHPAWDSLCFDYGKNEVIHFLLSNCMFLLEEYKFDGFRFDGVTSMLYYSHGLGEAFCNYGDYFNGHQDDNAICYLTLANEVIHQVNPKAITIAEEVSGMPGLAAKVEDGGYGFDYRMAMNIPDYWIKTIKEKIDEDWKPSSMFWEVTNRRQDEKTISYAESHDQALVGDKTIIFRLIDADMYWHMQKGDENYVVNRGIALHKMIRLLTASTINGGYLNFMGNEFGHPEWIDFPREGNGWSCKYARRQWNLVDNKDLTYHYMGDFDAEMLKVIKSVKNFQATPVQEIWHNDGDQVLAYGRKDLIFVFNFNPKQSFTDYGFLVTPGAYEVILNTDNVSFGGNGLTDDSIVHFTNADPLYKKEKKEWLKLYIPARTAVVLRKKK
;
A
#
# COMPACT_ATOMS: atom_id res chain seq x y z
N MET A 1 29.85 20.74 19.73
CA MET A 1 28.82 19.76 20.13
C MET A 1 27.91 19.57 18.91
N GLU A 2 27.87 18.38 18.34
CA GLU A 2 26.88 18.08 17.30
C GLU A 2 25.48 18.27 17.85
N LYS A 3 24.61 18.83 17.05
CA LYS A 3 23.23 19.15 17.46
C LYS A 3 22.47 17.83 17.60
N THR A 4 22.01 17.49 18.79
CA THR A 4 21.18 16.30 19.02
C THR A 4 20.01 16.26 18.04
N LEU A 5 19.80 15.13 17.36
CA LEU A 5 18.72 14.94 16.40
C LEU A 5 17.33 15.07 17.08
N ASN A 6 16.37 15.60 16.39
CA ASN A 6 15.03 15.83 16.95
C ASN A 6 14.31 14.51 17.29
N LEU A 7 14.57 13.43 16.57
CA LEU A 7 14.05 12.11 16.90
C LEU A 7 14.37 11.71 18.34
N ILE A 8 15.62 11.93 18.78
CA ILE A 8 16.06 11.63 20.15
C ILE A 8 15.44 12.59 21.17
N LYS A 9 15.30 13.89 20.81
CA LYS A 9 14.67 14.89 21.71
C LYS A 9 13.19 14.62 21.91
N ASN A 10 12.50 14.16 20.89
CA ASN A 10 11.06 13.90 20.91
C ASN A 10 10.72 12.62 21.65
N ASP A 11 11.65 11.68 21.73
CA ASP A 11 11.51 10.42 22.47
C ASP A 11 12.74 10.19 23.37
N PRO A 12 12.70 10.62 24.64
CA PRO A 12 13.82 10.49 25.57
C PRO A 12 14.31 9.05 25.81
N TRP A 13 13.47 8.05 25.55
CA TRP A 13 13.85 6.65 25.65
C TRP A 13 14.87 6.23 24.58
N LEU A 14 15.06 7.04 23.54
CA LEU A 14 16.09 6.85 22.52
C LEU A 14 17.47 7.41 22.92
N GLU A 15 17.58 8.16 24.03
CA GLU A 15 18.86 8.74 24.47
C GLU A 15 19.99 7.69 24.68
N PRO A 16 19.73 6.50 25.23
CA PRO A 16 20.75 5.44 25.31
C PRO A 16 21.28 4.94 23.98
N PHE A 17 20.55 5.18 22.89
CA PHE A 17 20.86 4.74 21.52
C PHE A 17 21.27 5.90 20.61
N ALA A 18 21.55 7.07 21.17
CA ALA A 18 21.88 8.29 20.42
C ALA A 18 23.05 8.10 19.45
N ASP A 19 24.09 7.37 19.86
CA ASP A 19 25.26 7.11 19.03
C ASP A 19 24.88 6.24 17.80
N ALA A 20 24.06 5.21 17.98
CA ALA A 20 23.61 4.36 16.88
C ALA A 20 22.72 5.14 15.89
N ILE A 21 21.79 5.96 16.38
CA ILE A 21 20.91 6.80 15.58
C ILE A 21 21.73 7.84 14.80
N THR A 22 22.64 8.54 15.47
CA THR A 22 23.52 9.54 14.85
C THR A 22 24.46 8.88 13.85
N GLY A 23 25.01 7.71 14.16
CA GLY A 23 25.85 6.93 13.26
C GLY A 23 25.13 6.52 11.98
N ARG A 24 23.89 6.03 12.06
CA ARG A 24 23.06 5.72 10.89
C ARG A 24 22.78 6.96 10.04
N HIS A 25 22.37 8.05 10.69
CA HIS A 25 22.13 9.31 9.99
C HIS A 25 23.39 9.79 9.26
N GLN A 26 24.55 9.76 9.90
CA GLN A 26 25.83 10.14 9.28
C GLN A 26 26.21 9.19 8.13
N TYR A 27 25.90 7.89 8.27
CA TYR A 27 26.13 6.93 7.20
C TYR A 27 25.33 7.27 5.94
N VAL A 28 24.06 7.66 6.08
CA VAL A 28 23.23 8.13 4.96
C VAL A 28 23.84 9.38 4.30
N LEU A 29 24.19 10.39 5.10
CA LEU A 29 24.82 11.62 4.58
C LEU A 29 26.13 11.35 3.82
N ASN A 30 26.94 10.44 4.33
CA ASN A 30 28.20 10.05 3.67
C ASN A 30 27.94 9.31 2.37
N LYS A 31 26.95 8.41 2.35
CA LYS A 31 26.55 7.68 1.14
C LYS A 31 25.98 8.62 0.10
N GLU A 32 25.10 9.54 0.47
CA GLU A 32 24.58 10.56 -0.44
C GLU A 32 25.73 11.42 -1.02
N ALA A 33 26.67 11.86 -0.18
CA ALA A 33 27.84 12.61 -0.64
C ALA A 33 28.72 11.80 -1.61
N GLU A 34 28.86 10.49 -1.40
CA GLU A 34 29.55 9.58 -2.33
C GLU A 34 28.81 9.54 -3.68
N LEU A 35 27.51 9.24 -3.69
CA LEU A 35 26.69 9.06 -4.88
C LEU A 35 26.54 10.38 -5.69
N THR A 36 26.48 11.50 -5.00
CA THR A 36 26.38 12.84 -5.60
C THR A 36 27.72 13.46 -5.96
N ASN A 37 28.82 12.71 -5.84
CA ASN A 37 30.17 13.22 -6.06
C ASN A 37 30.42 14.51 -5.25
N LYS A 38 30.12 14.44 -3.95
CA LYS A 38 30.24 15.55 -2.98
C LYS A 38 29.42 16.79 -3.40
N GLY A 39 28.18 16.57 -3.84
CA GLY A 39 27.24 17.62 -4.20
C GLY A 39 27.47 18.25 -5.59
N LYS A 40 28.30 17.64 -6.45
CA LYS A 40 28.45 18.08 -7.84
C LYS A 40 27.26 17.74 -8.73
N GLN A 41 26.45 16.79 -8.30
CA GLN A 41 25.15 16.42 -8.88
C GLN A 41 24.15 16.21 -7.74
N THR A 42 22.87 16.29 -8.05
CA THR A 42 21.80 15.97 -7.09
C THR A 42 21.62 14.46 -6.98
N LEU A 43 20.91 14.01 -5.94
CA LEU A 43 20.54 12.60 -5.81
C LEU A 43 19.59 12.18 -6.95
N SER A 44 18.71 13.06 -7.41
CA SER A 44 17.85 12.82 -8.57
C SER A 44 18.65 12.74 -9.89
N ASP A 45 19.76 13.48 -10.06
CA ASP A 45 20.65 13.29 -11.20
C ASP A 45 21.29 11.90 -11.17
N PHE A 46 21.75 11.46 -9.99
CA PHE A 46 22.28 10.11 -9.81
C PHE A 46 21.23 9.05 -10.13
N ALA A 47 19.98 9.22 -9.68
CA ALA A 47 18.88 8.28 -9.86
C ALA A 47 18.23 8.34 -11.26
N SER A 48 18.83 8.99 -12.24
CA SER A 48 18.30 9.13 -13.61
C SER A 48 18.76 8.03 -14.57
N GLY A 49 19.16 6.87 -14.07
CA GLY A 49 19.70 5.75 -14.85
C GLY A 49 18.78 5.26 -15.96
N TYR A 50 17.47 5.34 -15.77
CA TYR A 50 16.48 4.97 -16.79
C TYR A 50 16.51 5.85 -18.05
N LEU A 51 17.13 7.03 -18.01
CA LEU A 51 17.38 7.89 -19.18
C LEU A 51 18.65 7.48 -19.93
N TYR A 52 19.49 6.67 -19.32
CA TYR A 52 20.78 6.23 -19.88
C TYR A 52 20.77 4.76 -20.28
N PHE A 53 20.32 3.88 -19.40
CA PHE A 53 20.21 2.43 -19.64
C PHE A 53 18.89 2.07 -20.32
N GLY A 54 18.85 0.87 -20.92
CA GLY A 54 17.71 0.42 -21.71
C GLY A 54 17.77 0.90 -23.15
N LEU A 55 16.65 0.81 -23.83
CA LEU A 55 16.52 1.12 -25.26
C LEU A 55 15.90 2.49 -25.48
N HIS A 56 16.64 3.38 -26.15
CA HIS A 56 16.23 4.77 -26.40
C HIS A 56 16.23 5.12 -27.88
N ARG A 57 15.15 5.73 -28.33
CA ARG A 57 15.09 6.34 -29.65
C ARG A 57 15.79 7.71 -29.62
N THR A 58 16.70 7.94 -30.56
CA THR A 58 17.47 9.18 -30.70
C THR A 58 17.20 9.81 -32.06
N ALA A 59 17.67 11.02 -32.29
CA ALA A 59 17.60 11.67 -33.61
C ALA A 59 18.38 10.93 -34.72
N LYS A 60 19.32 10.07 -34.35
CA LYS A 60 20.19 9.32 -35.29
C LYS A 60 19.80 7.82 -35.42
N GLY A 61 18.80 7.35 -34.66
CA GLY A 61 18.44 5.93 -34.61
C GLY A 61 18.15 5.48 -33.18
N TRP A 62 18.69 4.36 -32.79
CA TRP A 62 18.48 3.77 -31.48
C TRP A 62 19.80 3.62 -30.73
N THR A 63 19.76 3.83 -29.41
CA THR A 63 20.85 3.51 -28.50
C THR A 63 20.32 2.57 -27.44
N PHE A 64 21.01 1.45 -27.23
CA PHE A 64 20.73 0.52 -26.15
C PHE A 64 21.94 0.38 -25.24
N ARG A 65 21.73 0.38 -23.92
CA ARG A 65 22.77 0.18 -22.92
C ARG A 65 22.30 -0.79 -21.83
N GLU A 66 23.24 -1.62 -21.38
CA GLU A 66 23.02 -2.57 -20.29
C GLU A 66 24.25 -2.65 -19.38
N TRP A 67 24.02 -2.94 -18.09
CA TRP A 67 25.08 -3.20 -17.13
C TRP A 67 25.28 -4.70 -16.92
N ALA A 68 26.38 -5.22 -17.38
CA ALA A 68 26.73 -6.63 -17.30
C ALA A 68 28.27 -6.79 -17.14
N PRO A 69 28.80 -6.55 -15.93
CA PRO A 69 30.25 -6.44 -15.72
C PRO A 69 31.01 -7.71 -16.06
N ASN A 70 30.44 -8.90 -15.81
CA ASN A 70 31.07 -10.20 -16.07
C ASN A 70 30.93 -10.69 -17.52
N ALA A 71 30.08 -10.03 -18.33
CA ALA A 71 29.88 -10.45 -19.70
C ALA A 71 31.18 -10.30 -20.53
N THR A 72 31.42 -11.29 -21.42
CA THR A 72 32.49 -11.29 -22.41
C THR A 72 32.00 -10.85 -23.78
N HIS A 73 30.77 -11.20 -24.14
CA HIS A 73 30.07 -10.80 -25.36
C HIS A 73 28.58 -10.65 -25.08
N ILE A 74 27.93 -9.71 -25.77
CA ILE A 74 26.48 -9.55 -25.76
C ILE A 74 25.99 -9.29 -27.17
N TYR A 75 24.93 -10.02 -27.57
CA TYR A 75 24.20 -9.80 -28.81
C TYR A 75 22.74 -9.46 -28.50
N MET A 76 22.21 -8.48 -29.20
CA MET A 76 20.77 -8.22 -29.20
C MET A 76 20.13 -9.09 -30.28
N VAL A 77 19.18 -9.93 -29.88
CA VAL A 77 18.42 -10.81 -30.77
C VAL A 77 16.93 -10.51 -30.67
N GLY A 78 16.21 -10.66 -31.76
CA GLY A 78 14.78 -10.34 -31.77
C GLY A 78 14.11 -10.61 -33.13
N THR A 79 12.86 -10.17 -33.26
CA THR A 79 12.06 -10.30 -34.50
C THR A 79 12.74 -9.61 -35.69
N PHE A 80 13.47 -8.54 -35.45
CA PHE A 80 14.16 -7.71 -36.45
C PHE A 80 15.37 -8.43 -37.09
N ASN A 81 15.90 -9.48 -36.50
CA ASN A 81 17.05 -10.24 -37.04
C ASN A 81 16.83 -11.77 -37.04
N ASN A 82 15.56 -12.20 -36.95
CA ASN A 82 15.12 -13.61 -36.87
C ASN A 82 15.70 -14.36 -35.68
N TRP A 83 15.92 -13.67 -34.54
CA TRP A 83 16.54 -14.23 -33.33
C TRP A 83 17.96 -14.77 -33.54
N GLU A 84 18.65 -14.32 -34.59
CA GLU A 84 20.00 -14.72 -34.94
C GLU A 84 21.03 -13.72 -34.40
N GLU A 85 22.17 -14.24 -33.95
CA GLU A 85 23.31 -13.42 -33.61
C GLU A 85 23.99 -12.88 -34.88
N LYS A 86 23.91 -11.59 -35.09
CA LYS A 86 24.53 -10.89 -36.22
C LYS A 86 25.53 -9.85 -35.72
N ALA A 87 26.63 -9.71 -36.42
CA ALA A 87 27.69 -8.75 -36.06
C ALA A 87 27.16 -7.31 -35.92
N ALA A 88 26.13 -6.94 -36.71
CA ALA A 88 25.49 -5.63 -36.66
C ALA A 88 24.73 -5.38 -35.32
N TYR A 89 24.40 -6.44 -34.58
CA TYR A 89 23.67 -6.38 -33.32
C TYR A 89 24.52 -6.79 -32.10
N LYS A 90 25.87 -6.84 -32.29
CA LYS A 90 26.83 -7.09 -31.21
C LYS A 90 27.10 -5.81 -30.43
N LEU A 91 26.95 -5.86 -29.11
CA LEU A 91 27.23 -4.75 -28.22
C LEU A 91 28.74 -4.58 -28.02
N LYS A 92 29.15 -3.32 -27.80
CA LYS A 92 30.50 -2.94 -27.44
C LYS A 92 30.61 -2.74 -25.94
N LYS A 93 31.65 -3.32 -25.32
CA LYS A 93 31.98 -3.10 -23.91
C LYS A 93 32.56 -1.70 -23.71
N LEU A 94 31.98 -0.96 -22.79
CA LEU A 94 32.46 0.32 -22.29
C LEU A 94 33.17 0.14 -20.94
N LYS A 95 33.49 1.25 -20.26
CA LYS A 95 34.02 1.21 -18.89
C LYS A 95 32.92 0.78 -17.88
N ASN A 96 33.34 0.34 -16.70
CA ASN A 96 32.48 0.01 -15.56
C ASN A 96 31.43 -1.07 -15.83
N GLY A 97 31.74 -2.02 -16.73
CA GLY A 97 30.83 -3.13 -17.03
C GLY A 97 29.60 -2.76 -17.87
N ILE A 98 29.59 -1.57 -18.46
CA ILE A 98 28.50 -1.11 -19.33
C ILE A 98 28.73 -1.63 -20.75
N TRP A 99 27.65 -2.02 -21.42
CA TRP A 99 27.61 -2.43 -22.80
C TRP A 99 26.70 -1.52 -23.60
N GLU A 100 27.09 -1.17 -24.84
CA GLU A 100 26.36 -0.24 -25.70
C GLU A 100 26.27 -0.75 -27.13
N ILE A 101 25.14 -0.46 -27.77
CA ILE A 101 25.00 -0.54 -29.23
C ILE A 101 24.21 0.67 -29.72
N ASN A 102 24.60 1.16 -30.91
CA ASN A 102 23.90 2.21 -31.66
C ASN A 102 23.42 1.60 -32.97
N LEU A 103 22.11 1.67 -33.24
CA LEU A 103 21.48 1.10 -34.40
C LEU A 103 20.83 2.18 -35.27
N PRO A 104 20.78 2.01 -36.63
CA PRO A 104 20.02 2.89 -37.50
C PRO A 104 18.55 2.98 -37.13
N ALA A 105 17.87 4.01 -37.59
CA ALA A 105 16.45 4.27 -37.25
C ALA A 105 15.49 3.19 -37.74
N ASP A 106 15.83 2.50 -38.82
CA ASP A 106 15.09 1.42 -39.47
C ASP A 106 15.48 0.02 -39.03
N ALA A 107 16.44 -0.10 -38.08
CA ALA A 107 16.92 -1.41 -37.61
C ALA A 107 15.92 -2.13 -36.71
N ILE A 108 15.12 -1.39 -35.97
CA ILE A 108 14.09 -1.92 -35.05
C ILE A 108 12.85 -1.01 -35.07
N HIS A 109 11.67 -1.59 -34.81
CA HIS A 109 10.40 -0.91 -34.88
C HIS A 109 9.57 -1.09 -33.62
N HIS A 110 8.58 -0.23 -33.42
CA HIS A 110 7.58 -0.41 -32.37
C HIS A 110 6.90 -1.78 -32.48
N GLY A 111 6.83 -2.49 -31.36
CA GLY A 111 6.26 -3.82 -31.27
C GLY A 111 7.26 -4.96 -31.50
N ASP A 112 8.46 -4.71 -32.00
CA ASP A 112 9.49 -5.74 -32.10
C ASP A 112 9.80 -6.36 -30.75
N LEU A 113 9.98 -7.70 -30.74
CA LEU A 113 10.37 -8.45 -29.56
C LEU A 113 11.88 -8.65 -29.56
N TYR A 114 12.50 -8.56 -28.38
CA TYR A 114 13.94 -8.73 -28.27
C TYR A 114 14.39 -9.29 -26.93
N LYS A 115 15.60 -9.86 -26.93
CA LYS A 115 16.36 -10.31 -25.76
C LYS A 115 17.83 -10.05 -25.96
N LEU A 116 18.64 -10.38 -24.96
CA LEU A 116 20.09 -10.36 -25.00
C LEU A 116 20.60 -11.80 -24.89
N ASN A 117 21.47 -12.20 -25.84
CA ASN A 117 22.34 -13.36 -25.66
C ASN A 117 23.61 -12.89 -24.98
N ILE A 118 23.80 -13.27 -23.72
CA ILE A 118 24.93 -12.85 -22.89
C ILE A 118 25.87 -14.03 -22.71
N TYR A 119 27.15 -13.79 -23.01
CA TYR A 119 28.25 -14.75 -22.81
C TYR A 119 29.12 -14.29 -21.65
N TRP A 120 29.58 -15.21 -20.84
CA TRP A 120 30.54 -15.01 -19.74
C TRP A 120 31.51 -16.20 -19.68
N ASP A 121 32.56 -16.11 -18.85
CA ASP A 121 33.47 -17.22 -18.63
C ASP A 121 32.74 -18.46 -18.12
N GLY A 122 32.77 -19.53 -18.91
CA GLY A 122 32.15 -20.81 -18.56
C GLY A 122 30.67 -20.94 -18.88
N GLY A 123 30.04 -19.95 -19.54
CA GLY A 123 28.62 -20.06 -19.86
C GLY A 123 28.05 -18.96 -20.76
N GLN A 124 26.77 -19.16 -21.03
CA GLN A 124 25.96 -18.18 -21.78
C GLN A 124 24.49 -18.31 -21.38
N GLY A 125 23.69 -17.32 -21.68
CA GLY A 125 22.24 -17.36 -21.46
C GLY A 125 21.51 -16.25 -22.19
N GLU A 126 20.25 -16.55 -22.52
CA GLU A 126 19.31 -15.58 -23.01
C GLU A 126 18.71 -14.82 -21.81
N ARG A 127 18.65 -13.48 -21.90
CA ARG A 127 18.15 -12.62 -20.82
C ARG A 127 17.21 -11.56 -21.34
N ILE A 128 16.19 -11.22 -20.55
CA ILE A 128 15.44 -9.97 -20.71
C ILE A 128 16.32 -8.84 -20.18
N PRO A 129 16.46 -7.72 -20.91
CA PRO A 129 17.23 -6.58 -20.41
C PRO A 129 16.72 -6.08 -19.07
N ALA A 130 17.64 -5.81 -18.12
CA ALA A 130 17.27 -5.38 -16.78
C ALA A 130 16.47 -4.06 -16.74
N TRP A 131 16.71 -3.19 -17.73
CA TRP A 131 16.08 -1.87 -17.87
C TRP A 131 14.95 -1.87 -18.93
N ALA A 132 14.41 -3.02 -19.29
CA ALA A 132 13.30 -3.11 -20.25
C ALA A 132 12.05 -2.42 -19.70
N THR A 133 11.48 -1.46 -20.45
CA THR A 133 10.29 -0.70 -20.04
C THR A 133 8.98 -1.34 -20.49
N ARG A 134 9.05 -2.39 -21.31
CA ARG A 134 7.92 -3.21 -21.72
C ARG A 134 8.38 -4.65 -21.88
N VAL A 135 7.68 -5.56 -21.24
CA VAL A 135 7.89 -7.03 -21.33
C VAL A 135 6.53 -7.67 -21.59
N VAL A 136 6.47 -8.61 -22.51
CA VAL A 136 5.25 -9.29 -22.90
C VAL A 136 5.44 -10.79 -22.90
N GLN A 137 4.37 -11.53 -22.60
CA GLN A 137 4.35 -12.99 -22.63
C GLN A 137 3.65 -13.48 -23.90
N ASP A 138 4.28 -14.39 -24.62
CA ASP A 138 3.63 -15.09 -25.73
C ASP A 138 2.51 -16.02 -25.20
N GLU A 139 1.34 -15.94 -25.78
CA GLU A 139 0.16 -16.66 -25.29
C GLU A 139 0.27 -18.19 -25.42
N GLN A 140 1.00 -18.68 -26.43
CA GLN A 140 1.12 -20.12 -26.72
C GLN A 140 2.30 -20.73 -25.98
N THR A 141 3.48 -20.12 -26.10
CA THR A 141 4.73 -20.65 -25.53
C THR A 141 4.92 -20.28 -24.08
N LYS A 142 4.22 -19.24 -23.59
CA LYS A 142 4.38 -18.62 -22.27
C LYS A 142 5.76 -18.00 -22.04
N ILE A 143 6.55 -17.85 -23.09
CA ILE A 143 7.87 -17.22 -23.04
C ILE A 143 7.72 -15.69 -22.96
N PHE A 144 8.47 -15.08 -22.05
CA PHE A 144 8.55 -13.62 -21.96
C PHE A 144 9.65 -13.06 -22.86
N SER A 145 9.42 -11.90 -23.43
CA SER A 145 10.38 -11.12 -24.18
C SER A 145 10.20 -9.62 -23.91
N ALA A 146 11.29 -8.87 -23.95
CA ALA A 146 11.19 -7.42 -24.00
C ALA A 146 10.53 -7.01 -25.31
N GLN A 147 9.75 -5.92 -25.29
CA GLN A 147 9.11 -5.37 -26.48
C GLN A 147 9.50 -3.90 -26.65
N VAL A 148 9.84 -3.53 -27.87
CA VAL A 148 10.12 -2.14 -28.23
C VAL A 148 8.83 -1.34 -28.10
N TRP A 149 8.76 -0.44 -27.10
CA TRP A 149 7.63 0.45 -26.90
C TRP A 149 7.97 1.86 -27.36
N ALA A 150 7.62 2.19 -28.59
CA ALA A 150 7.84 3.49 -29.19
C ALA A 150 6.70 3.80 -30.18
N PRO A 151 5.48 4.00 -29.67
CA PRO A 151 4.32 4.27 -30.50
C PRO A 151 4.52 5.58 -31.27
N GLU A 152 3.93 5.67 -32.47
CA GLU A 152 3.98 6.87 -33.31
C GLU A 152 3.37 8.09 -32.60
N ASN A 153 2.30 7.84 -31.83
CA ASN A 153 1.62 8.84 -31.03
C ASN A 153 1.67 8.44 -29.55
N PRO A 154 2.76 8.77 -28.81
CA PRO A 154 2.88 8.45 -27.40
C PRO A 154 1.80 9.15 -26.57
N TYR A 155 1.37 8.51 -25.48
CA TYR A 155 0.36 9.05 -24.58
C TYR A 155 0.75 10.42 -24.04
N LYS A 156 -0.19 11.35 -24.04
CA LYS A 156 0.00 12.71 -23.49
C LYS A 156 -0.98 12.93 -22.36
N PHE A 157 -0.48 13.13 -21.17
CA PHE A 157 -1.31 13.45 -20.00
C PHE A 157 -2.10 14.74 -20.22
N ARG A 158 -3.39 14.69 -19.96
CA ARG A 158 -4.31 15.83 -19.98
C ARG A 158 -4.16 16.65 -18.73
N LYS A 159 -4.04 15.99 -17.56
CA LYS A 159 -3.79 16.61 -16.27
C LYS A 159 -2.28 16.81 -16.06
N LYS A 160 -1.75 17.97 -16.46
CA LYS A 160 -0.30 18.26 -16.42
C LYS A 160 0.27 18.44 -15.00
N ALA A 161 -0.57 18.86 -14.04
CA ALA A 161 -0.19 19.03 -12.65
C ALA A 161 -1.32 18.53 -11.75
N PHE A 162 -1.00 17.57 -10.90
CA PHE A 162 -1.88 17.04 -9.89
C PHE A 162 -1.24 17.24 -8.51
N LYS A 163 -2.05 17.46 -7.50
CA LYS A 163 -1.62 17.57 -6.11
C LYS A 163 -2.54 16.70 -5.25
N PRO A 164 -2.01 15.65 -4.64
CA PRO A 164 -2.78 14.79 -3.75
C PRO A 164 -3.42 15.57 -2.59
N THR A 165 -4.62 15.15 -2.20
CA THR A 165 -5.27 15.58 -0.98
C THR A 165 -5.02 14.55 0.11
N THR A 166 -4.28 14.91 1.15
CA THR A 166 -3.84 13.97 2.21
C THR A 166 -4.42 14.31 3.59
N ASN A 167 -5.48 15.11 3.65
CA ASN A 167 -6.04 15.63 4.90
C ASN A 167 -7.53 15.31 5.07
N PRO A 168 -7.90 14.07 5.42
CA PRO A 168 -7.09 12.86 5.61
C PRO A 168 -6.80 12.15 4.29
N LEU A 169 -5.81 11.26 4.28
CA LEU A 169 -5.57 10.32 3.19
C LEU A 169 -6.53 9.14 3.32
N LEU A 170 -7.37 8.92 2.30
CA LEU A 170 -8.38 7.86 2.25
C LEU A 170 -8.07 6.96 1.08
N ILE A 171 -7.51 5.80 1.35
CA ILE A 171 -6.93 4.88 0.36
C ILE A 171 -7.90 3.76 0.02
N TYR A 172 -8.09 3.55 -1.27
CA TYR A 172 -8.75 2.37 -1.82
C TYR A 172 -7.68 1.46 -2.42
N GLU A 173 -7.34 0.38 -1.71
CA GLU A 173 -6.39 -0.62 -2.17
C GLU A 173 -7.05 -1.53 -3.20
N CYS A 174 -6.39 -1.79 -4.32
CA CYS A 174 -6.96 -2.54 -5.43
C CYS A 174 -5.92 -3.36 -6.20
N HIS A 175 -6.37 -4.48 -6.77
CA HIS A 175 -5.63 -5.29 -7.73
C HIS A 175 -6.30 -5.20 -9.08
N ILE A 176 -5.59 -4.73 -10.09
CA ILE A 176 -6.17 -4.44 -11.43
C ILE A 176 -6.83 -5.70 -12.01
N GLY A 177 -6.14 -6.82 -11.98
CA GLY A 177 -6.60 -8.06 -12.62
C GLY A 177 -7.84 -8.68 -11.97
N MET A 178 -8.07 -8.45 -10.66
CA MET A 178 -9.24 -9.00 -9.97
C MET A 178 -10.35 -7.97 -9.69
N ALA A 179 -10.19 -6.73 -10.12
CA ALA A 179 -11.15 -5.67 -9.83
C ALA A 179 -12.47 -5.80 -10.63
N GLN A 180 -12.49 -6.53 -11.72
CA GLN A 180 -13.66 -6.71 -12.58
C GLN A 180 -14.54 -7.89 -12.12
N GLN A 181 -15.78 -7.98 -12.66
CA GLN A 181 -16.77 -8.96 -12.22
C GLN A 181 -16.67 -10.32 -12.93
N GLU A 182 -16.24 -10.33 -14.18
CA GLU A 182 -16.17 -11.57 -14.98
C GLU A 182 -15.02 -12.47 -14.50
N GLU A 183 -15.13 -13.79 -14.74
CA GLU A 183 -14.11 -14.78 -14.35
C GLU A 183 -12.92 -14.75 -15.32
N LYS A 184 -12.17 -13.65 -15.32
CA LYS A 184 -10.98 -13.40 -16.14
C LYS A 184 -10.05 -12.42 -15.45
N VAL A 185 -8.87 -12.24 -16.00
CA VAL A 185 -7.96 -11.16 -15.60
C VAL A 185 -8.49 -9.83 -16.16
N GLY A 186 -8.67 -8.83 -15.32
CA GLY A 186 -9.10 -7.48 -15.70
C GLY A 186 -7.97 -6.64 -16.31
N SER A 187 -8.34 -5.52 -16.94
CA SER A 187 -7.41 -4.62 -17.60
C SER A 187 -7.40 -3.21 -17.00
N TYR A 188 -6.35 -2.42 -17.31
CA TYR A 188 -6.27 -1.00 -16.95
C TYR A 188 -7.47 -0.21 -17.45
N ASN A 189 -7.93 -0.48 -18.68
CA ASN A 189 -9.10 0.18 -19.25
C ASN A 189 -10.40 -0.20 -18.53
N GLU A 190 -10.61 -1.48 -18.23
CA GLU A 190 -11.79 -1.91 -17.47
C GLU A 190 -11.82 -1.29 -16.08
N PHE A 191 -10.68 -1.22 -15.41
CA PHE A 191 -10.58 -0.55 -14.11
C PHE A 191 -10.92 0.94 -14.23
N ARG A 192 -10.33 1.64 -15.20
CA ARG A 192 -10.58 3.06 -15.46
C ARG A 192 -12.05 3.36 -15.71
N GLU A 193 -12.73 2.52 -16.48
CA GLU A 193 -14.09 2.77 -16.95
C GLU A 193 -15.17 2.31 -15.97
N LYS A 194 -14.93 1.19 -15.27
CA LYS A 194 -15.95 0.54 -14.44
C LYS A 194 -15.73 0.72 -12.93
N ILE A 195 -14.47 0.74 -12.47
CA ILE A 195 -14.15 0.69 -11.04
C ILE A 195 -13.77 2.07 -10.50
N LEU A 196 -12.91 2.80 -11.19
CA LEU A 196 -12.48 4.13 -10.75
C LEU A 196 -13.66 5.09 -10.45
N PRO A 197 -14.75 5.14 -11.28
CA PRO A 197 -15.93 5.95 -10.93
C PRO A 197 -16.63 5.52 -9.64
N ARG A 198 -16.60 4.21 -9.28
CA ARG A 198 -17.15 3.72 -8.01
C ARG A 198 -16.34 4.26 -6.84
N VAL A 199 -15.02 4.12 -6.90
CA VAL A 199 -14.09 4.62 -5.89
C VAL A 199 -14.28 6.13 -5.65
N ALA A 200 -14.42 6.91 -6.73
CA ALA A 200 -14.69 8.34 -6.65
C ALA A 200 -16.03 8.66 -5.97
N LYS A 201 -17.08 7.92 -6.32
CA LYS A 201 -18.43 8.07 -5.76
C LYS A 201 -18.47 7.76 -4.26
N GLU A 202 -17.76 6.75 -3.82
CA GLU A 202 -17.65 6.35 -2.40
C GLU A 202 -16.87 7.39 -1.58
N GLY A 203 -16.00 8.15 -2.23
CA GLY A 203 -15.32 9.28 -1.60
C GLY A 203 -13.91 9.04 -1.17
N TYR A 204 -13.26 7.97 -1.63
CA TYR A 204 -11.81 7.80 -1.50
C TYR A 204 -11.06 8.83 -2.34
N ASN A 205 -9.89 9.26 -1.89
CA ASN A 205 -9.07 10.27 -2.57
C ASN A 205 -7.69 9.75 -3.02
N CYS A 206 -7.45 8.46 -2.83
CA CYS A 206 -6.25 7.77 -3.28
C CYS A 206 -6.60 6.34 -3.66
N ILE A 207 -6.07 5.84 -4.77
CA ILE A 207 -5.99 4.40 -5.05
C ILE A 207 -4.57 3.92 -4.81
N GLN A 208 -4.43 2.78 -4.13
CA GLN A 208 -3.19 2.04 -4.00
C GLN A 208 -3.28 0.80 -4.88
N ILE A 209 -2.53 0.80 -5.99
CA ILE A 209 -2.49 -0.34 -6.90
C ILE A 209 -1.48 -1.34 -6.34
N MET A 210 -1.93 -2.56 -6.02
CA MET A 210 -1.06 -3.68 -5.66
C MET A 210 -0.04 -3.92 -6.78
N ALA A 211 1.11 -4.50 -6.43
CA ALA A 211 2.28 -4.63 -7.31
C ALA A 211 1.95 -4.97 -8.77
N ILE A 212 2.27 -4.06 -9.68
CA ILE A 212 2.04 -4.21 -11.12
C ILE A 212 3.32 -4.20 -11.96
N GLN A 213 4.49 -4.20 -11.34
CA GLN A 213 5.74 -4.46 -12.05
C GLN A 213 5.67 -5.87 -12.66
N GLU A 214 6.29 -6.08 -13.83
CA GLU A 214 6.13 -7.36 -14.53
C GLU A 214 6.64 -8.53 -13.70
N HIS A 215 5.87 -9.61 -13.68
CA HIS A 215 6.08 -10.81 -12.89
C HIS A 215 5.66 -12.05 -13.67
N PRO A 216 6.43 -13.17 -13.60
CA PRO A 216 6.15 -14.34 -14.42
C PRO A 216 4.91 -15.11 -13.97
N TYR A 217 4.62 -15.13 -12.67
CA TYR A 217 3.53 -15.90 -12.11
C TYR A 217 2.41 -15.02 -11.57
N TYR A 218 1.21 -15.09 -12.17
CA TYR A 218 0.05 -14.29 -11.77
C TYR A 218 -0.37 -14.53 -10.31
N GLY A 219 -0.24 -15.77 -9.82
CA GLY A 219 -0.55 -16.12 -8.44
C GLY A 219 0.39 -15.54 -7.38
N SER A 220 1.46 -14.85 -7.78
CA SER A 220 2.30 -14.05 -6.88
C SER A 220 1.68 -12.67 -6.55
N PHE A 221 0.53 -12.34 -7.12
CA PHE A 221 -0.18 -11.05 -6.98
C PHE A 221 0.65 -9.84 -7.44
N GLY A 222 1.77 -10.07 -8.13
CA GLY A 222 2.74 -9.06 -8.53
C GLY A 222 3.94 -8.93 -7.59
N TYR A 223 4.00 -9.64 -6.48
CA TYR A 223 5.07 -9.49 -5.49
C TYR A 223 6.35 -10.29 -5.82
N HIS A 224 6.35 -11.13 -6.87
CA HIS A 224 7.56 -11.78 -7.41
C HIS A 224 8.02 -11.09 -8.71
N VAL A 225 8.55 -9.89 -8.58
CA VAL A 225 8.93 -9.03 -9.70
C VAL A 225 10.12 -9.62 -10.46
N SER A 226 10.00 -9.66 -11.79
CA SER A 226 11.08 -10.04 -12.72
C SER A 226 11.65 -8.84 -13.50
N SER A 227 10.81 -7.88 -13.89
CA SER A 227 11.21 -6.71 -14.69
C SER A 227 10.71 -5.42 -14.03
N PHE A 228 11.62 -4.70 -13.40
CA PHE A 228 11.30 -3.58 -12.50
C PHE A 228 10.80 -2.33 -13.21
N PHE A 229 11.23 -2.08 -14.45
CA PHE A 229 10.84 -0.92 -15.25
C PHE A 229 9.62 -1.18 -16.14
N ALA A 230 9.15 -2.42 -16.24
CA ALA A 230 7.99 -2.79 -17.05
C ALA A 230 6.74 -2.90 -16.15
N ALA A 231 5.68 -2.17 -16.52
CA ALA A 231 4.34 -2.47 -15.99
C ALA A 231 3.80 -3.76 -16.63
N SER A 232 3.14 -4.62 -15.84
CA SER A 232 2.68 -5.92 -16.30
C SER A 232 1.80 -5.80 -17.55
N SER A 233 2.21 -6.52 -18.58
CA SER A 233 1.51 -6.61 -19.85
C SER A 233 0.19 -7.37 -19.76
N ARG A 234 0.03 -8.13 -18.68
CA ARG A 234 -1.18 -8.90 -18.40
C ARG A 234 -2.42 -8.03 -18.24
N PHE A 235 -2.24 -6.78 -17.81
CA PHE A 235 -3.33 -5.83 -17.58
C PHE A 235 -3.51 -4.81 -18.73
N GLY A 236 -2.60 -4.81 -19.73
CA GLY A 236 -2.68 -3.89 -20.85
C GLY A 236 -1.35 -3.29 -21.27
N THR A 237 -1.41 -2.11 -21.87
CA THR A 237 -0.25 -1.37 -22.39
C THR A 237 0.21 -0.28 -21.41
N PRO A 238 1.45 0.24 -21.57
CA PRO A 238 1.90 1.40 -20.82
C PRO A 238 0.99 2.62 -20.98
N ASP A 239 0.46 2.86 -22.18
CA ASP A 239 -0.41 3.99 -22.45
C ASP A 239 -1.78 3.85 -21.79
N GLU A 240 -2.31 2.63 -21.65
CA GLU A 240 -3.54 2.36 -20.90
C GLU A 240 -3.37 2.59 -19.40
N LEU A 241 -2.23 2.24 -18.83
CA LEU A 241 -1.91 2.58 -17.44
C LEU A 241 -1.79 4.10 -17.24
N LYS A 242 -1.12 4.81 -18.16
CA LYS A 242 -1.06 6.27 -18.14
C LYS A 242 -2.46 6.90 -18.23
N ALA A 243 -3.34 6.34 -19.07
CA ALA A 243 -4.72 6.80 -19.20
C ALA A 243 -5.53 6.56 -17.91
N LEU A 244 -5.30 5.46 -17.21
CA LEU A 244 -5.91 5.20 -15.91
C LEU A 244 -5.47 6.24 -14.86
N ILE A 245 -4.17 6.52 -14.75
CA ILE A 245 -3.63 7.49 -13.80
C ILE A 245 -4.14 8.90 -14.11
N ASP A 246 -4.16 9.29 -15.39
CA ASP A 246 -4.66 10.58 -15.84
C ASP A 246 -6.16 10.77 -15.50
N ALA A 247 -6.96 9.73 -15.71
CA ALA A 247 -8.38 9.73 -15.35
C ALA A 247 -8.60 9.83 -13.83
N ALA A 248 -7.77 9.17 -13.02
CA ALA A 248 -7.81 9.30 -11.57
C ALA A 248 -7.49 10.75 -11.12
N HIS A 249 -6.47 11.35 -11.70
CA HIS A 249 -6.12 12.75 -11.45
C HIS A 249 -7.24 13.72 -11.86
N GLU A 250 -7.94 13.48 -12.97
CA GLU A 250 -9.12 14.27 -13.37
C GLU A 250 -10.25 14.21 -12.33
N MET A 251 -10.40 13.06 -11.66
CA MET A 251 -11.38 12.87 -10.58
C MET A 251 -10.88 13.35 -9.20
N GLY A 252 -9.66 13.88 -9.11
CA GLY A 252 -9.06 14.32 -7.85
C GLY A 252 -8.52 13.20 -6.98
N ILE A 253 -8.27 12.01 -7.55
CA ILE A 253 -7.78 10.81 -6.87
C ILE A 253 -6.29 10.65 -7.14
N ALA A 254 -5.49 10.54 -6.08
CA ALA A 254 -4.08 10.18 -6.15
C ALA A 254 -3.91 8.71 -6.53
N VAL A 255 -2.81 8.39 -7.19
CA VAL A 255 -2.46 7.00 -7.55
C VAL A 255 -1.10 6.67 -6.99
N ILE A 256 -1.05 5.76 -6.02
CA ILE A 256 0.18 5.18 -5.51
C ILE A 256 0.26 3.71 -5.92
N MET A 257 1.45 3.15 -5.89
CA MET A 257 1.71 1.76 -6.28
C MET A 257 2.48 1.04 -5.18
N ASP A 258 2.17 -0.25 -4.98
CA ASP A 258 3.03 -1.12 -4.20
C ASP A 258 4.32 -1.35 -4.98
N ILE A 259 5.45 -0.91 -4.41
CA ILE A 259 6.77 -1.09 -4.98
C ILE A 259 7.51 -2.18 -4.22
N VAL A 260 7.99 -3.19 -4.95
CA VAL A 260 8.68 -4.34 -4.37
C VAL A 260 10.17 -4.17 -4.57
N HIS A 261 10.83 -3.52 -3.61
CA HIS A 261 12.29 -3.37 -3.56
C HIS A 261 12.93 -4.19 -2.43
N SER A 262 12.12 -4.95 -1.69
CA SER A 262 12.58 -5.88 -0.65
C SER A 262 13.23 -7.13 -1.23
N HIS A 263 12.80 -7.57 -2.42
CA HIS A 263 13.27 -8.78 -3.08
C HIS A 263 12.95 -8.82 -4.58
N ALA A 264 13.46 -9.83 -5.26
CA ALA A 264 13.13 -10.16 -6.66
C ALA A 264 12.78 -11.65 -6.78
N VAL A 265 12.06 -12.01 -7.83
CA VAL A 265 11.77 -13.42 -8.14
C VAL A 265 13.06 -14.23 -8.32
N LYS A 266 13.07 -15.47 -7.84
CA LYS A 266 14.18 -16.42 -8.01
C LYS A 266 14.11 -17.03 -9.41
N ASN A 267 14.47 -16.22 -10.42
CA ASN A 267 14.42 -16.59 -11.83
C ASN A 267 15.63 -16.02 -12.57
N GLU A 268 16.25 -16.82 -13.43
CA GLU A 268 17.44 -16.43 -14.19
C GLU A 268 17.11 -15.94 -15.60
N VAL A 269 16.06 -16.47 -16.21
CA VAL A 269 15.73 -16.20 -17.63
C VAL A 269 14.90 -14.91 -17.76
N GLU A 270 13.81 -14.82 -17.02
CA GLU A 270 12.94 -13.62 -17.00
C GLU A 270 13.37 -12.57 -15.96
N GLY A 271 14.15 -12.97 -14.94
CA GLY A 271 14.56 -12.12 -13.82
C GLY A 271 16.05 -11.80 -13.81
N LEU A 272 16.53 -11.37 -12.65
CA LEU A 272 17.91 -10.90 -12.43
C LEU A 272 18.80 -11.95 -11.75
N GLY A 273 18.32 -13.18 -11.56
CA GLY A 273 18.93 -14.18 -10.66
C GLY A 273 20.35 -14.60 -10.99
N ASN A 274 20.73 -14.56 -12.27
CA ASN A 274 22.10 -14.81 -12.76
C ASN A 274 22.25 -14.07 -14.08
N PHE A 275 22.29 -12.74 -14.02
CA PHE A 275 22.12 -11.93 -15.22
C PHE A 275 23.27 -12.11 -16.24
N ALA A 276 24.51 -12.11 -15.77
CA ALA A 276 25.70 -12.21 -16.63
C ALA A 276 26.74 -13.21 -16.07
N GLY A 277 26.30 -14.36 -15.54
CA GLY A 277 27.19 -15.36 -14.96
C GLY A 277 27.65 -15.05 -13.54
N ASP A 278 27.13 -14.00 -12.92
CA ASP A 278 27.32 -13.68 -11.51
C ASP A 278 25.95 -13.68 -10.80
N PRO A 279 25.64 -14.68 -10.00
CA PRO A 279 24.37 -14.73 -9.27
C PRO A 279 24.24 -13.62 -8.23
N ASN A 280 25.35 -12.96 -7.88
CA ASN A 280 25.37 -11.87 -6.91
C ASN A 280 25.47 -10.48 -7.57
N GLN A 281 25.30 -10.36 -8.90
CA GLN A 281 25.40 -9.06 -9.58
C GLN A 281 24.49 -8.01 -8.91
N TYR A 282 23.24 -8.36 -8.62
CA TYR A 282 22.26 -7.50 -7.96
C TYR A 282 22.01 -7.87 -6.50
N PHE A 283 22.39 -9.06 -6.07
CA PHE A 283 21.97 -9.66 -4.81
C PHE A 283 23.11 -9.85 -3.83
N TYR A 284 22.78 -9.99 -2.55
CA TYR A 284 23.77 -10.33 -1.53
C TYR A 284 24.46 -11.68 -1.83
N PRO A 285 25.71 -11.85 -1.44
CA PRO A 285 26.39 -13.13 -1.56
C PRO A 285 26.02 -14.08 -0.41
N GLY A 286 26.27 -15.38 -0.63
CA GLY A 286 26.17 -16.41 0.40
C GLY A 286 24.75 -16.59 0.94
N GLY A 287 24.62 -16.84 2.24
CA GLY A 287 23.34 -17.14 2.88
C GLY A 287 22.34 -15.97 2.94
N ARG A 288 22.77 -14.75 2.65
CA ARG A 288 21.91 -13.57 2.58
C ARG A 288 21.25 -13.38 1.22
N ARG A 289 21.63 -14.18 0.22
CA ARG A 289 21.12 -14.06 -1.14
C ARG A 289 19.64 -14.41 -1.25
N GLU A 290 19.22 -15.46 -0.58
CA GLU A 290 17.85 -15.99 -0.68
C GLU A 290 17.05 -15.65 0.57
N HIS A 291 15.82 -15.20 0.35
CA HIS A 291 14.89 -14.93 1.43
C HIS A 291 14.36 -16.26 2.01
N PRO A 292 14.50 -16.54 3.31
CA PRO A 292 14.22 -17.86 3.88
C PRO A 292 12.74 -18.27 3.84
N ALA A 293 11.82 -17.30 3.70
CA ALA A 293 10.37 -17.56 3.73
C ALA A 293 9.64 -17.29 2.41
N TRP A 294 10.24 -16.52 1.47
CA TRP A 294 9.49 -16.02 0.29
C TRP A 294 9.96 -16.61 -1.04
N ASP A 295 10.89 -17.57 -1.04
CA ASP A 295 11.50 -18.13 -2.26
C ASP A 295 11.92 -17.08 -3.28
N SER A 296 12.64 -16.07 -2.81
CA SER A 296 13.03 -14.88 -3.55
C SER A 296 14.48 -14.49 -3.28
N LEU A 297 14.99 -13.49 -4.00
CA LEU A 297 16.38 -13.02 -3.92
C LEU A 297 16.42 -11.63 -3.28
N CYS A 298 17.34 -11.42 -2.32
CA CYS A 298 17.49 -10.17 -1.59
C CYS A 298 18.55 -9.27 -2.24
N PHE A 299 18.18 -8.03 -2.57
CA PHE A 299 19.08 -7.05 -3.17
C PHE A 299 20.24 -6.70 -2.24
N ASP A 300 21.43 -6.48 -2.82
CA ASP A 300 22.59 -5.96 -2.11
C ASP A 300 22.58 -4.43 -2.09
N TYR A 301 21.93 -3.88 -1.08
CA TYR A 301 21.80 -2.42 -0.89
C TYR A 301 23.14 -1.72 -0.56
N GLY A 302 24.22 -2.46 -0.39
CA GLY A 302 25.57 -1.92 -0.21
C GLY A 302 26.24 -1.51 -1.53
N LYS A 303 25.76 -2.05 -2.68
CA LYS A 303 26.31 -1.75 -4.01
C LYS A 303 25.72 -0.48 -4.61
N ASN A 304 26.58 0.44 -5.03
CA ASN A 304 26.13 1.69 -5.65
C ASN A 304 25.33 1.47 -6.93
N GLU A 305 25.64 0.45 -7.72
CA GLU A 305 24.92 0.09 -8.94
C GLU A 305 23.50 -0.43 -8.64
N VAL A 306 23.33 -1.16 -7.54
CA VAL A 306 22.00 -1.63 -7.08
C VAL A 306 21.18 -0.47 -6.55
N ILE A 307 21.77 0.40 -5.72
CA ILE A 307 21.13 1.64 -5.27
C ILE A 307 20.71 2.48 -6.48
N HIS A 308 21.60 2.65 -7.47
CA HIS A 308 21.30 3.38 -8.70
C HIS A 308 20.11 2.77 -9.47
N PHE A 309 20.09 1.44 -9.61
CA PHE A 309 18.99 0.72 -10.27
C PHE A 309 17.65 0.96 -9.58
N LEU A 310 17.60 0.76 -8.25
CA LEU A 310 16.37 0.87 -7.47
C LEU A 310 15.87 2.32 -7.32
N LEU A 311 16.77 3.29 -7.10
CA LEU A 311 16.40 4.72 -7.08
C LEU A 311 15.91 5.19 -8.45
N SER A 312 16.57 4.74 -9.53
CA SER A 312 16.13 5.05 -10.91
C SER A 312 14.75 4.46 -11.20
N ASN A 313 14.41 3.32 -10.61
CA ASN A 313 13.09 2.73 -10.73
C ASN A 313 12.00 3.61 -10.07
N CYS A 314 12.25 4.12 -8.85
CA CYS A 314 11.34 5.09 -8.21
C CYS A 314 11.12 6.31 -9.10
N MET A 315 12.19 6.92 -9.61
CA MET A 315 12.09 8.09 -10.49
C MET A 315 11.34 7.80 -11.79
N PHE A 316 11.65 6.67 -12.45
CA PHE A 316 10.96 6.26 -13.67
C PHE A 316 9.44 6.18 -13.48
N LEU A 317 9.00 5.55 -12.41
CA LEU A 317 7.58 5.40 -12.12
C LEU A 317 6.89 6.74 -11.82
N LEU A 318 7.58 7.66 -11.11
CA LEU A 318 7.06 9.01 -10.84
C LEU A 318 7.00 9.86 -12.12
N GLU A 319 8.02 9.81 -12.97
CA GLU A 319 8.13 10.72 -14.11
C GLU A 319 7.45 10.19 -15.36
N GLU A 320 7.56 8.91 -15.65
CA GLU A 320 6.98 8.31 -16.86
C GLU A 320 5.49 8.03 -16.70
N TYR A 321 5.06 7.48 -15.56
CA TYR A 321 3.67 7.11 -15.31
C TYR A 321 2.91 8.15 -14.48
N LYS A 322 3.59 9.09 -13.83
CA LYS A 322 2.99 10.11 -12.95
C LYS A 322 2.30 9.51 -11.72
N PHE A 323 2.85 8.42 -11.17
CA PHE A 323 2.43 7.97 -9.84
C PHE A 323 2.66 9.08 -8.81
N ASP A 324 1.79 9.14 -7.81
CA ASP A 324 1.85 10.14 -6.72
C ASP A 324 2.65 9.63 -5.52
N GLY A 325 3.26 8.47 -5.61
CA GLY A 325 4.06 7.86 -4.56
C GLY A 325 3.95 6.35 -4.51
N PHE A 326 4.38 5.78 -3.38
CA PHE A 326 4.54 4.33 -3.22
C PHE A 326 4.19 3.84 -1.83
N ARG A 327 3.67 2.62 -1.76
CA ARG A 327 3.75 1.78 -0.57
C ARG A 327 4.91 0.81 -0.78
N PHE A 328 5.92 0.86 0.08
CA PHE A 328 7.05 -0.05 0.05
C PHE A 328 6.68 -1.36 0.73
N ASP A 329 6.72 -2.44 -0.05
CA ASP A 329 6.43 -3.79 0.36
C ASP A 329 7.56 -4.38 1.18
N GLY A 330 7.22 -5.11 2.27
CA GLY A 330 8.16 -5.91 3.03
C GLY A 330 9.29 -5.13 3.70
N VAL A 331 9.06 -3.90 4.15
CA VAL A 331 10.11 -3.06 4.76
C VAL A 331 10.72 -3.72 5.99
N THR A 332 9.94 -4.41 6.84
CA THR A 332 10.49 -5.17 7.98
C THR A 332 11.55 -6.16 7.51
N SER A 333 11.29 -6.88 6.40
CA SER A 333 12.25 -7.83 5.83
C SER A 333 13.56 -7.16 5.38
N MET A 334 13.52 -5.89 4.99
CA MET A 334 14.71 -5.13 4.59
C MET A 334 15.54 -4.67 5.80
N LEU A 335 14.87 -4.26 6.88
CA LEU A 335 15.51 -3.63 8.03
C LEU A 335 16.39 -4.56 8.85
N TYR A 336 16.17 -5.89 8.79
CA TYR A 336 16.81 -6.86 9.68
C TYR A 336 17.45 -8.01 8.91
N TYR A 337 18.62 -8.47 9.38
CA TYR A 337 19.29 -9.65 8.81
C TYR A 337 18.47 -10.94 8.96
N SER A 338 17.63 -11.02 9.98
CA SER A 338 16.65 -12.11 10.20
C SER A 338 15.38 -11.96 9.35
N HIS A 339 15.23 -10.86 8.60
CA HIS A 339 13.99 -10.49 7.92
C HIS A 339 12.78 -10.28 8.86
N GLY A 340 13.04 -10.06 10.17
CA GLY A 340 12.01 -9.98 11.20
C GLY A 340 11.39 -11.33 11.58
N LEU A 341 11.89 -12.44 11.02
CA LEU A 341 11.34 -13.77 11.26
C LEU A 341 11.79 -14.31 12.63
N GLY A 342 10.79 -14.71 13.44
CA GLY A 342 11.05 -15.29 14.76
C GLY A 342 11.59 -14.31 15.80
N GLU A 343 11.61 -13.01 15.51
CA GLU A 343 12.00 -11.97 16.45
C GLU A 343 10.80 -11.31 17.11
N ALA A 344 10.95 -10.96 18.39
CA ALA A 344 9.99 -10.15 19.12
C ALA A 344 10.64 -8.79 19.43
N PHE A 345 9.96 -7.71 19.06
CA PHE A 345 10.41 -6.34 19.29
C PHE A 345 9.71 -5.80 20.54
N CYS A 346 10.28 -6.05 21.71
CA CYS A 346 9.64 -5.77 23.00
C CYS A 346 10.20 -4.54 23.71
N ASN A 347 11.39 -4.08 23.31
CA ASN A 347 12.07 -2.93 23.91
C ASN A 347 12.94 -2.20 22.88
N TYR A 348 13.36 -0.97 23.21
CA TYR A 348 14.16 -0.14 22.30
C TYR A 348 15.52 -0.75 21.92
N GLY A 349 16.12 -1.60 22.79
CA GLY A 349 17.36 -2.28 22.49
C GLY A 349 17.28 -3.23 21.29
N ASP A 350 16.09 -3.77 21.00
CA ASP A 350 15.88 -4.69 19.88
C ASP A 350 16.09 -4.01 18.51
N TYR A 351 15.97 -2.68 18.44
CA TYR A 351 16.19 -1.89 17.22
C TYR A 351 17.64 -1.42 17.03
N PHE A 352 18.53 -1.68 18.02
CA PHE A 352 19.89 -1.16 18.04
C PHE A 352 20.91 -2.20 18.51
N ASN A 353 20.62 -3.49 18.35
CA ASN A 353 21.46 -4.61 18.82
C ASN A 353 22.46 -5.13 17.76
N GLY A 354 22.59 -4.46 16.61
CA GLY A 354 23.48 -4.85 15.51
C GLY A 354 22.91 -5.88 14.54
N HIS A 355 21.64 -6.25 14.68
CA HIS A 355 20.94 -7.15 13.74
C HIS A 355 20.25 -6.41 12.61
N GLN A 356 20.38 -5.10 12.55
CA GLN A 356 19.79 -4.25 11.53
C GLN A 356 20.69 -4.19 10.29
N ASP A 357 20.09 -4.15 9.10
CA ASP A 357 20.80 -3.91 7.85
C ASP A 357 20.91 -2.41 7.56
N ASP A 358 22.00 -1.81 8.00
CA ASP A 358 22.24 -0.37 7.82
C ASP A 358 22.33 0.03 6.33
N ASN A 359 22.69 -0.88 5.41
CA ASN A 359 22.67 -0.62 3.98
C ASN A 359 21.23 -0.49 3.46
N ALA A 360 20.33 -1.38 3.89
CA ALA A 360 18.92 -1.30 3.51
C ALA A 360 18.25 -0.06 4.13
N ILE A 361 18.55 0.27 5.39
CA ILE A 361 18.07 1.51 6.02
C ILE A 361 18.55 2.74 5.24
N CYS A 362 19.83 2.77 4.84
CA CYS A 362 20.39 3.83 4.04
C CYS A 362 19.68 3.94 2.69
N TYR A 363 19.48 2.82 1.98
CA TYR A 363 18.76 2.78 0.72
C TYR A 363 17.33 3.35 0.85
N LEU A 364 16.55 2.90 1.86
CA LEU A 364 15.19 3.36 2.10
C LEU A 364 15.14 4.87 2.37
N THR A 365 16.10 5.38 3.13
CA THR A 365 16.22 6.82 3.41
C THR A 365 16.48 7.60 2.12
N LEU A 366 17.46 7.18 1.32
CA LEU A 366 17.77 7.80 0.02
C LEU A 366 16.59 7.69 -0.96
N ALA A 367 15.83 6.59 -0.94
CA ALA A 367 14.63 6.45 -1.76
C ALA A 367 13.57 7.50 -1.40
N ASN A 368 13.29 7.70 -0.12
CA ASN A 368 12.38 8.75 0.33
C ASN A 368 12.88 10.15 -0.06
N GLU A 369 14.17 10.41 0.08
CA GLU A 369 14.76 11.71 -0.32
C GLU A 369 14.60 11.96 -1.82
N VAL A 370 14.95 11.00 -2.69
CA VAL A 370 14.85 11.19 -4.14
C VAL A 370 13.38 11.33 -4.58
N ILE A 371 12.47 10.56 -3.99
CA ILE A 371 11.03 10.63 -4.27
C ILE A 371 10.51 12.06 -3.98
N HIS A 372 10.86 12.62 -2.82
CA HIS A 372 10.41 13.96 -2.42
C HIS A 372 11.17 15.09 -3.11
N GLN A 373 12.40 14.86 -3.58
CA GLN A 373 13.10 15.81 -4.46
C GLN A 373 12.37 15.94 -5.81
N VAL A 374 11.93 14.82 -6.39
CA VAL A 374 11.17 14.80 -7.65
C VAL A 374 9.76 15.32 -7.49
N ASN A 375 9.07 14.87 -6.46
CA ASN A 375 7.72 15.29 -6.15
C ASN A 375 7.56 15.59 -4.64
N PRO A 376 7.67 16.84 -4.20
CA PRO A 376 7.54 17.22 -2.79
C PRO A 376 6.17 16.90 -2.17
N LYS A 377 5.20 16.46 -2.96
CA LYS A 377 3.87 16.04 -2.53
C LYS A 377 3.63 14.54 -2.72
N ALA A 378 4.67 13.80 -3.06
CA ALA A 378 4.60 12.36 -3.11
C ALA A 378 4.18 11.77 -1.76
N ILE A 379 3.59 10.59 -1.82
CA ILE A 379 3.11 9.84 -0.65
C ILE A 379 4.00 8.61 -0.53
N THR A 380 4.69 8.46 0.60
CA THR A 380 5.47 7.25 0.89
C THR A 380 4.96 6.55 2.14
N ILE A 381 4.65 5.26 1.99
CA ILE A 381 4.08 4.42 3.04
C ILE A 381 5.00 3.21 3.23
N ALA A 382 5.38 2.90 4.45
CA ALA A 382 6.14 1.69 4.77
C ALA A 382 5.22 0.60 5.32
N GLU A 383 5.29 -0.58 4.73
CA GLU A 383 4.79 -1.80 5.36
C GLU A 383 5.84 -2.31 6.34
N GLU A 384 5.63 -2.00 7.63
CA GLU A 384 6.61 -2.31 8.67
C GLU A 384 5.92 -2.63 9.99
N VAL A 385 6.16 -3.82 10.52
CA VAL A 385 5.47 -4.38 11.69
C VAL A 385 6.31 -4.32 12.97
N SER A 386 7.63 -4.15 12.87
CA SER A 386 8.50 -4.21 14.06
C SER A 386 8.34 -3.00 15.01
N GLY A 387 7.95 -1.86 14.47
CA GLY A 387 7.87 -0.60 15.23
C GLY A 387 9.18 0.18 15.28
N MET A 388 10.11 -0.04 14.33
CA MET A 388 11.40 0.67 14.24
C MET A 388 11.23 2.18 14.44
N PRO A 389 11.87 2.78 15.47
CA PRO A 389 11.79 4.21 15.72
C PRO A 389 12.34 5.05 14.56
N GLY A 390 11.65 6.14 14.22
CA GLY A 390 12.08 7.07 13.18
C GLY A 390 11.71 6.66 11.75
N LEU A 391 10.99 5.55 11.55
CA LEU A 391 10.64 5.09 10.21
C LEU A 391 9.86 6.16 9.42
N ALA A 392 8.82 6.73 10.02
CA ALA A 392 8.01 7.80 9.42
C ALA A 392 8.33 9.18 10.03
N ALA A 393 9.58 9.41 10.37
CA ALA A 393 10.11 10.69 10.77
C ALA A 393 11.01 11.28 9.68
N LYS A 394 11.17 12.59 9.66
CA LYS A 394 11.96 13.29 8.66
C LYS A 394 13.44 12.93 8.72
N VAL A 395 14.10 12.91 7.58
CA VAL A 395 15.54 12.60 7.48
C VAL A 395 16.38 13.59 8.27
N GLU A 396 16.09 14.90 8.18
CA GLU A 396 16.80 15.93 8.94
C GLU A 396 16.65 15.81 10.47
N ASP A 397 15.65 15.08 10.94
CA ASP A 397 15.41 14.80 12.35
C ASP A 397 16.06 13.48 12.83
N GLY A 398 16.66 12.71 11.92
CA GLY A 398 17.28 11.42 12.15
C GLY A 398 16.37 10.22 11.83
N GLY A 399 15.26 10.45 11.14
CA GLY A 399 14.35 9.43 10.64
C GLY A 399 14.70 8.94 9.23
N TYR A 400 13.84 8.05 8.68
CA TYR A 400 14.05 7.42 7.38
C TYR A 400 13.22 8.03 6.25
N GLY A 401 12.40 9.06 6.56
CA GLY A 401 11.74 9.92 5.58
C GLY A 401 10.41 9.41 5.01
N PHE A 402 9.87 8.28 5.47
CA PHE A 402 8.52 7.89 5.09
C PHE A 402 7.48 8.89 5.62
N ASP A 403 6.41 9.11 4.87
CA ASP A 403 5.29 9.92 5.33
C ASP A 403 4.39 9.16 6.31
N TYR A 404 4.26 7.84 6.10
CA TYR A 404 3.36 6.99 6.88
C TYR A 404 3.96 5.60 7.11
N ARG A 405 3.55 4.99 8.24
CA ARG A 405 3.67 3.57 8.53
C ARG A 405 2.30 2.90 8.44
N MET A 406 2.20 1.67 7.95
CA MET A 406 0.97 0.88 8.07
C MET A 406 0.76 0.44 9.52
N ALA A 407 -0.46 0.63 10.06
CA ALA A 407 -0.80 0.23 11.43
C ALA A 407 -1.22 -1.26 11.46
N MET A 408 -0.24 -2.15 11.24
CA MET A 408 -0.46 -3.60 11.06
C MET A 408 -1.01 -4.29 12.32
N ASN A 409 -0.85 -3.71 13.49
CA ASN A 409 -1.43 -4.20 14.74
C ASN A 409 -2.97 -4.20 14.72
N ILE A 410 -3.60 -3.27 14.01
CA ILE A 410 -5.06 -3.10 14.01
C ILE A 410 -5.79 -4.26 13.33
N PRO A 411 -5.48 -4.67 12.08
CA PRO A 411 -6.11 -5.83 11.46
C PRO A 411 -5.83 -7.13 12.22
N ASP A 412 -4.62 -7.32 12.74
CA ASP A 412 -4.29 -8.49 13.56
C ASP A 412 -5.15 -8.56 14.81
N TYR A 413 -5.37 -7.42 15.47
CA TYR A 413 -6.25 -7.33 16.63
C TYR A 413 -7.70 -7.69 16.28
N TRP A 414 -8.24 -7.15 15.18
CA TRP A 414 -9.62 -7.44 14.78
C TRP A 414 -9.81 -8.92 14.42
N ILE A 415 -8.92 -9.49 13.62
CA ILE A 415 -8.99 -10.90 13.25
C ILE A 415 -8.90 -11.80 14.46
N LYS A 416 -7.93 -11.54 15.36
CA LYS A 416 -7.77 -12.30 16.59
C LYS A 416 -9.01 -12.18 17.48
N THR A 417 -9.56 -10.98 17.64
CA THR A 417 -10.75 -10.74 18.45
C THR A 417 -11.96 -11.51 17.91
N ILE A 418 -12.23 -11.42 16.61
CA ILE A 418 -13.36 -12.10 15.97
C ILE A 418 -13.19 -13.62 16.01
N LYS A 419 -11.96 -14.12 15.87
CA LYS A 419 -11.66 -15.56 15.82
C LYS A 419 -11.69 -16.24 17.19
N GLU A 420 -11.21 -15.54 18.22
CA GLU A 420 -10.91 -16.14 19.53
C GLU A 420 -11.92 -15.77 20.62
N LYS A 421 -12.77 -14.73 20.41
CA LYS A 421 -13.68 -14.22 21.44
C LYS A 421 -15.11 -14.18 20.95
N ILE A 422 -16.03 -14.56 21.82
CA ILE A 422 -17.47 -14.28 21.63
C ILE A 422 -17.73 -12.79 21.89
N ASP A 423 -18.85 -12.27 21.40
CA ASP A 423 -19.17 -10.83 21.47
C ASP A 423 -19.20 -10.31 22.92
N GLU A 424 -19.66 -11.16 23.86
CA GLU A 424 -19.74 -10.85 25.29
C GLU A 424 -18.36 -10.58 25.93
N ASP A 425 -17.27 -11.08 25.34
CA ASP A 425 -15.90 -10.92 25.85
C ASP A 425 -15.14 -9.75 25.18
N TRP A 426 -15.78 -9.01 24.30
CA TRP A 426 -15.17 -7.84 23.66
C TRP A 426 -15.01 -6.69 24.66
N LYS A 427 -13.80 -6.15 24.78
CA LYS A 427 -13.48 -5.10 25.76
C LYS A 427 -13.21 -3.77 25.04
N PRO A 428 -14.11 -2.78 25.19
CA PRO A 428 -13.91 -1.43 24.66
C PRO A 428 -12.60 -0.77 25.02
N SER A 429 -12.10 -0.97 26.24
CA SER A 429 -10.79 -0.46 26.68
C SER A 429 -9.65 -0.99 25.81
N SER A 430 -9.65 -2.31 25.53
CA SER A 430 -8.63 -2.93 24.67
C SER A 430 -8.76 -2.48 23.21
N MET A 431 -9.99 -2.37 22.69
CA MET A 431 -10.24 -1.88 21.32
C MET A 431 -9.71 -0.47 21.15
N PHE A 432 -10.05 0.42 22.06
CA PHE A 432 -9.65 1.82 22.00
C PHE A 432 -8.13 1.97 22.11
N TRP A 433 -7.52 1.21 23.02
CA TRP A 433 -6.07 1.19 23.15
C TRP A 433 -5.41 0.74 21.84
N GLU A 434 -5.86 -0.35 21.24
CA GLU A 434 -5.24 -0.92 20.04
C GLU A 434 -5.34 0.03 18.84
N VAL A 435 -6.50 0.63 18.58
CA VAL A 435 -6.68 1.55 17.45
C VAL A 435 -6.01 2.92 17.67
N THR A 436 -5.55 3.22 18.89
CA THR A 436 -4.87 4.47 19.25
C THR A 436 -3.41 4.26 19.64
N ASN A 437 -2.96 3.00 19.83
CA ASN A 437 -1.58 2.66 20.18
C ASN A 437 -0.64 2.84 18.99
N ARG A 438 0.10 3.93 19.01
CA ARG A 438 1.07 4.31 17.97
C ARG A 438 2.08 5.30 18.51
N ARG A 439 3.20 5.41 17.82
CA ARG A 439 4.20 6.46 18.14
C ARG A 439 3.58 7.84 17.87
N GLN A 440 3.89 8.78 18.74
CA GLN A 440 3.33 10.14 18.67
C GLN A 440 3.98 10.99 17.57
N ASP A 441 5.21 10.66 17.20
CA ASP A 441 6.04 11.34 16.22
C ASP A 441 5.82 10.82 14.79
N GLU A 442 4.96 9.81 14.59
CA GLU A 442 4.69 9.21 13.31
C GLU A 442 3.22 9.28 12.92
N LYS A 443 2.97 9.32 11.61
CA LYS A 443 1.64 9.15 11.03
C LYS A 443 1.45 7.72 10.56
N THR A 444 0.24 7.20 10.75
CA THR A 444 -0.09 5.83 10.36
C THR A 444 -1.25 5.78 9.38
N ILE A 445 -1.27 4.72 8.56
CA ILE A 445 -2.44 4.30 7.80
C ILE A 445 -3.13 3.20 8.61
N SER A 446 -4.31 3.53 9.13
CA SER A 446 -5.15 2.59 9.89
C SER A 446 -6.07 1.83 8.95
N TYR A 447 -6.30 0.55 9.20
CA TYR A 447 -7.19 -0.29 8.40
C TYR A 447 -7.70 -1.47 9.23
N ALA A 448 -8.91 -1.92 8.94
CA ALA A 448 -9.46 -3.10 9.58
C ALA A 448 -8.95 -4.39 8.94
N GLU A 449 -8.79 -4.37 7.63
CA GLU A 449 -8.22 -5.45 6.81
C GLU A 449 -7.69 -4.89 5.48
N SER A 450 -6.64 -5.51 4.95
CA SER A 450 -6.08 -5.29 3.61
C SER A 450 -6.27 -6.55 2.76
N HIS A 451 -5.54 -6.64 1.63
CA HIS A 451 -5.50 -7.88 0.85
C HIS A 451 -4.89 -9.05 1.62
N ASP A 452 -3.95 -8.82 2.54
CA ASP A 452 -3.23 -9.88 3.27
C ASP A 452 -4.15 -10.78 4.07
N GLN A 453 -5.15 -10.21 4.75
CA GLN A 453 -6.06 -10.97 5.60
C GLN A 453 -6.96 -11.92 4.81
N ALA A 454 -7.20 -11.64 3.53
CA ALA A 454 -8.02 -12.47 2.66
C ALA A 454 -7.20 -13.48 1.83
N LEU A 455 -5.88 -13.27 1.64
CA LEU A 455 -5.04 -14.02 0.71
C LEU A 455 -4.33 -15.22 1.34
N VAL A 456 -3.84 -15.11 2.55
CA VAL A 456 -2.91 -16.09 3.15
C VAL A 456 -3.66 -17.23 3.87
N GLY A 457 -4.70 -17.78 3.23
CA GLY A 457 -5.48 -18.90 3.78
C GLY A 457 -6.43 -18.50 4.90
N ASP A 458 -6.68 -17.22 5.05
CA ASP A 458 -7.61 -16.67 6.02
C ASP A 458 -8.87 -16.10 5.32
N LYS A 459 -9.80 -15.55 6.08
CA LYS A 459 -11.09 -15.04 5.63
C LYS A 459 -11.20 -13.55 5.87
N THR A 460 -11.96 -12.83 5.02
CA THR A 460 -12.32 -11.43 5.27
C THR A 460 -13.07 -11.30 6.60
N ILE A 461 -13.04 -10.12 7.20
CA ILE A 461 -13.76 -9.84 8.46
C ILE A 461 -15.24 -10.23 8.35
N ILE A 462 -15.91 -9.82 7.28
CA ILE A 462 -17.33 -10.12 7.10
C ILE A 462 -17.58 -11.63 6.97
N PHE A 463 -16.73 -12.34 6.26
CA PHE A 463 -16.87 -13.78 6.09
C PHE A 463 -16.56 -14.54 7.39
N ARG A 464 -15.69 -14.01 8.25
CA ARG A 464 -15.48 -14.54 9.60
C ARG A 464 -16.68 -14.31 10.52
N LEU A 465 -17.35 -13.17 10.37
CA LEU A 465 -18.51 -12.82 11.18
C LEU A 465 -19.78 -13.61 10.81
N ILE A 466 -19.94 -13.96 9.53
CA ILE A 466 -21.19 -14.53 8.99
C ILE A 466 -21.00 -15.96 8.45
N ASP A 467 -19.86 -16.24 7.79
CA ASP A 467 -19.54 -17.52 7.16
C ASP A 467 -20.58 -17.96 6.11
N ALA A 468 -20.95 -19.22 6.10
CA ALA A 468 -21.83 -19.84 5.09
C ALA A 468 -23.22 -19.19 4.96
N ASP A 469 -23.70 -18.52 6.01
CA ASP A 469 -24.99 -17.79 5.97
C ASP A 469 -25.00 -16.67 4.91
N MET A 470 -23.81 -16.17 4.49
CA MET A 470 -23.71 -15.21 3.37
C MET A 470 -24.25 -15.76 2.05
N TYR A 471 -24.26 -17.06 1.86
CA TYR A 471 -24.77 -17.68 0.62
C TYR A 471 -26.29 -17.78 0.57
N TRP A 472 -26.96 -17.73 1.71
CA TRP A 472 -28.38 -18.05 1.81
C TRP A 472 -29.23 -16.94 2.39
N HIS A 473 -28.67 -16.08 3.25
CA HIS A 473 -29.41 -15.16 4.10
C HIS A 473 -29.06 -13.68 3.89
N MET A 474 -28.45 -13.32 2.76
CA MET A 474 -28.14 -11.93 2.44
C MET A 474 -29.27 -11.21 1.68
N GLN A 475 -30.43 -11.82 1.56
CA GLN A 475 -31.59 -11.20 0.93
C GLN A 475 -32.23 -10.19 1.90
N LYS A 476 -32.63 -9.04 1.36
CA LYS A 476 -33.34 -8.00 2.12
C LYS A 476 -34.64 -8.54 2.68
N GLY A 477 -34.84 -8.34 3.99
CA GLY A 477 -36.03 -8.84 4.71
C GLY A 477 -35.90 -10.27 5.23
N ASP A 478 -34.77 -10.93 5.02
CA ASP A 478 -34.45 -12.19 5.70
C ASP A 478 -33.90 -11.89 7.11
N GLU A 479 -34.65 -12.30 8.13
CA GLU A 479 -34.31 -12.02 9.54
C GLU A 479 -33.36 -13.09 10.10
N ASN A 480 -32.16 -13.19 9.53
CA ASN A 480 -31.10 -14.06 10.03
C ASN A 480 -30.24 -13.32 11.09
N TYR A 481 -30.22 -13.88 12.31
CA TYR A 481 -29.45 -13.28 13.42
C TYR A 481 -27.94 -13.18 13.13
N VAL A 482 -27.33 -14.19 12.50
CA VAL A 482 -25.88 -14.22 12.20
C VAL A 482 -25.53 -13.13 11.21
N VAL A 483 -26.34 -12.97 10.17
CA VAL A 483 -26.16 -11.94 9.14
C VAL A 483 -26.33 -10.55 9.74
N ASN A 484 -27.43 -10.31 10.47
CA ASN A 484 -27.71 -9.01 11.10
C ASN A 484 -26.61 -8.62 12.09
N ARG A 485 -26.14 -9.58 12.93
CA ARG A 485 -24.99 -9.41 13.81
C ARG A 485 -23.73 -9.04 13.03
N GLY A 486 -23.42 -9.80 11.99
CA GLY A 486 -22.20 -9.59 11.20
C GLY A 486 -22.16 -8.22 10.52
N ILE A 487 -23.27 -7.78 9.91
CA ILE A 487 -23.40 -6.46 9.29
C ILE A 487 -23.25 -5.34 10.33
N ALA A 488 -23.88 -5.48 11.51
CA ALA A 488 -23.77 -4.48 12.58
C ALA A 488 -22.31 -4.33 13.05
N LEU A 489 -21.64 -5.43 13.36
CA LEU A 489 -20.25 -5.42 13.81
C LEU A 489 -19.28 -4.95 12.73
N HIS A 490 -19.47 -5.33 11.47
CA HIS A 490 -18.66 -4.85 10.35
C HIS A 490 -18.67 -3.32 10.25
N LYS A 491 -19.85 -2.70 10.31
CA LYS A 491 -19.99 -1.23 10.32
C LYS A 491 -19.27 -0.60 11.52
N MET A 492 -19.45 -1.16 12.71
CA MET A 492 -18.83 -0.64 13.94
C MET A 492 -17.32 -0.76 13.95
N ILE A 493 -16.74 -1.88 13.51
CA ILE A 493 -15.30 -2.10 13.37
C ILE A 493 -14.69 -1.06 12.43
N ARG A 494 -15.29 -0.87 11.28
CA ARG A 494 -14.81 0.09 10.27
C ARG A 494 -14.91 1.52 10.78
N LEU A 495 -16.02 1.88 11.42
CA LEU A 495 -16.20 3.21 12.00
C LEU A 495 -15.15 3.50 13.09
N LEU A 496 -14.93 2.57 14.02
CA LEU A 496 -13.93 2.75 15.07
C LEU A 496 -12.51 2.91 14.50
N THR A 497 -12.16 2.06 13.53
CA THR A 497 -10.85 2.12 12.87
C THR A 497 -10.65 3.43 12.09
N ALA A 498 -11.63 3.83 11.28
CA ALA A 498 -11.54 5.02 10.43
C ALA A 498 -11.63 6.33 11.22
N SER A 499 -12.37 6.35 12.32
CA SER A 499 -12.55 7.57 13.12
C SER A 499 -11.43 7.85 14.11
N THR A 500 -10.50 6.91 14.31
CA THR A 500 -9.34 7.08 15.21
C THR A 500 -8.01 7.35 14.49
N ILE A 501 -7.98 7.51 13.19
CA ILE A 501 -6.77 7.75 12.36
C ILE A 501 -5.95 8.97 12.81
N ASN A 502 -4.63 8.93 12.60
CA ASN A 502 -3.75 10.11 12.73
C ASN A 502 -3.02 10.47 11.42
N GLY A 503 -3.20 9.70 10.38
CA GLY A 503 -2.65 9.93 9.04
C GLY A 503 -3.68 9.63 7.97
N GLY A 504 -3.98 8.37 7.75
CA GLY A 504 -4.92 7.92 6.75
C GLY A 504 -5.70 6.67 7.15
N TYR A 505 -6.63 6.30 6.27
CA TYR A 505 -7.43 5.09 6.35
C TYR A 505 -7.33 4.32 5.04
N LEU A 506 -7.24 3.00 5.11
CA LEU A 506 -7.21 2.11 3.95
C LEU A 506 -8.38 1.14 4.00
N ASN A 507 -8.98 0.94 2.81
CA ASN A 507 -9.94 -0.12 2.53
C ASN A 507 -9.47 -0.94 1.34
N PHE A 508 -9.50 -2.27 1.44
CA PHE A 508 -9.28 -3.13 0.29
C PHE A 508 -10.57 -3.31 -0.50
N MET A 509 -10.49 -3.29 -1.83
CA MET A 509 -11.64 -3.34 -2.75
C MET A 509 -12.61 -4.48 -2.44
N GLY A 510 -13.88 -4.12 -2.25
CA GLY A 510 -14.96 -5.03 -1.91
C GLY A 510 -15.23 -5.17 -0.40
N ASN A 511 -14.27 -4.84 0.46
CA ASN A 511 -14.47 -4.94 1.89
C ASN A 511 -15.46 -3.88 2.39
N GLU A 512 -15.58 -2.74 1.71
CA GLU A 512 -16.54 -1.68 2.04
C GLU A 512 -17.99 -2.15 1.98
N PHE A 513 -18.31 -3.06 1.08
CA PHE A 513 -19.66 -3.63 0.99
C PHE A 513 -19.75 -5.07 1.53
N GLY A 514 -18.68 -5.58 2.15
CA GLY A 514 -18.66 -6.92 2.71
C GLY A 514 -18.66 -8.03 1.64
N HIS A 515 -17.80 -7.90 0.61
CA HIS A 515 -17.64 -8.95 -0.40
C HIS A 515 -17.37 -10.30 0.27
N PRO A 516 -18.13 -11.37 -0.06
CA PRO A 516 -17.98 -12.67 0.56
C PRO A 516 -16.71 -13.36 0.09
N GLU A 517 -16.35 -14.44 0.80
CA GLU A 517 -15.31 -15.39 0.42
C GLU A 517 -13.88 -14.87 0.61
N TRP A 518 -12.95 -15.74 0.36
CA TRP A 518 -11.52 -15.48 0.32
C TRP A 518 -11.07 -15.13 -1.09
N ILE A 519 -9.77 -14.83 -1.26
CA ILE A 519 -9.16 -14.63 -2.57
C ILE A 519 -8.28 -15.85 -2.88
N ASP A 520 -8.52 -16.48 -4.04
CA ASP A 520 -7.73 -17.58 -4.56
C ASP A 520 -7.46 -17.33 -6.05
N PHE A 521 -6.20 -17.03 -6.36
CA PHE A 521 -5.78 -16.74 -7.72
C PHE A 521 -5.67 -18.02 -8.57
N PRO A 522 -5.74 -17.90 -9.90
CA PRO A 522 -5.54 -19.04 -10.81
C PRO A 522 -4.24 -19.76 -10.54
N ARG A 523 -4.33 -21.05 -10.25
CA ARG A 523 -3.23 -21.97 -9.99
C ARG A 523 -3.62 -23.38 -10.37
N GLU A 524 -2.65 -24.30 -10.48
CA GLU A 524 -2.93 -25.69 -10.85
C GLU A 524 -3.99 -26.34 -9.93
N GLY A 525 -3.86 -26.14 -8.61
CA GLY A 525 -4.75 -26.75 -7.61
C GLY A 525 -6.23 -26.29 -7.68
N ASN A 526 -6.55 -25.20 -8.38
CA ASN A 526 -7.94 -24.75 -8.61
C ASN A 526 -8.33 -24.76 -10.10
N GLY A 527 -7.57 -25.48 -10.94
CA GLY A 527 -7.84 -25.57 -12.37
C GLY A 527 -7.68 -24.25 -13.13
N TRP A 528 -6.81 -23.35 -12.65
CA TRP A 528 -6.54 -22.04 -13.21
C TRP A 528 -7.77 -21.12 -13.23
N SER A 529 -8.69 -21.29 -12.26
CA SER A 529 -9.94 -20.57 -12.17
C SER A 529 -9.75 -19.16 -11.61
N CYS A 530 -10.40 -18.18 -12.24
CA CYS A 530 -10.53 -16.81 -11.72
C CYS A 530 -11.75 -16.61 -10.81
N LYS A 531 -12.48 -17.66 -10.45
CA LYS A 531 -13.74 -17.57 -9.70
C LYS A 531 -13.62 -16.76 -8.42
N TYR A 532 -12.54 -16.97 -7.66
CA TYR A 532 -12.25 -16.27 -6.40
C TYR A 532 -11.22 -15.14 -6.54
N ALA A 533 -10.80 -14.83 -7.79
CA ALA A 533 -9.90 -13.73 -8.11
C ALA A 533 -10.62 -12.61 -8.87
N ARG A 534 -11.79 -12.24 -8.40
CA ARG A 534 -12.65 -11.19 -8.97
C ARG A 534 -13.45 -10.49 -7.88
N ARG A 535 -14.15 -9.40 -8.24
CA ARG A 535 -15.12 -8.73 -7.36
C ARG A 535 -16.50 -8.79 -7.95
N GLN A 536 -17.45 -9.32 -7.19
CA GLN A 536 -18.84 -9.50 -7.60
C GLN A 536 -19.64 -8.21 -7.33
N TRP A 537 -19.45 -7.20 -8.16
CA TRP A 537 -20.11 -5.90 -8.03
C TRP A 537 -21.64 -5.97 -8.10
N ASN A 538 -22.17 -6.99 -8.77
CA ASN A 538 -23.61 -7.26 -8.79
C ASN A 538 -24.20 -7.48 -7.40
N LEU A 539 -23.43 -7.88 -6.40
CA LEU A 539 -23.90 -8.05 -5.04
C LEU A 539 -24.26 -6.71 -4.39
N VAL A 540 -23.41 -5.71 -4.51
CA VAL A 540 -23.67 -4.37 -3.96
C VAL A 540 -24.65 -3.57 -4.83
N ASP A 541 -24.69 -3.82 -6.13
CA ASP A 541 -25.61 -3.15 -7.06
C ASP A 541 -27.04 -3.66 -6.95
N ASN A 542 -27.26 -4.91 -6.52
CA ASN A 542 -28.56 -5.48 -6.33
C ASN A 542 -29.20 -4.99 -5.01
N LYS A 543 -30.27 -4.19 -5.14
CA LYS A 543 -30.97 -3.59 -4.01
C LYS A 543 -31.86 -4.58 -3.23
N ASP A 544 -32.04 -5.81 -3.73
CA ASP A 544 -32.71 -6.89 -3.02
C ASP A 544 -31.78 -7.65 -2.08
N LEU A 545 -30.46 -7.35 -2.12
CA LEU A 545 -29.45 -7.90 -1.23
C LEU A 545 -28.99 -6.86 -0.19
N THR A 546 -28.47 -7.33 0.93
CA THR A 546 -28.06 -6.49 2.07
C THR A 546 -26.66 -5.86 1.90
N TYR A 547 -25.87 -6.26 0.91
CA TYR A 547 -24.50 -5.75 0.69
C TYR A 547 -24.45 -4.23 0.50
N HIS A 548 -25.44 -3.64 -0.17
CA HIS A 548 -25.49 -2.20 -0.40
C HIS A 548 -25.57 -1.38 0.89
N TYR A 549 -26.15 -1.93 1.97
CA TYR A 549 -26.22 -1.24 3.26
C TYR A 549 -24.85 -0.96 3.85
N MET A 550 -23.91 -1.89 3.70
CA MET A 550 -22.53 -1.72 4.16
C MET A 550 -21.79 -0.69 3.31
N GLY A 551 -21.93 -0.78 1.98
CA GLY A 551 -21.31 0.20 1.05
C GLY A 551 -21.87 1.62 1.24
N ASP A 552 -23.19 1.76 1.38
CA ASP A 552 -23.81 3.07 1.64
C ASP A 552 -23.36 3.65 2.99
N PHE A 553 -23.19 2.79 4.01
CA PHE A 553 -22.63 3.20 5.32
C PHE A 553 -21.17 3.65 5.21
N ASP A 554 -20.34 2.92 4.47
CA ASP A 554 -18.92 3.28 4.26
C ASP A 554 -18.79 4.67 3.62
N ALA A 555 -19.57 4.95 2.59
CA ALA A 555 -19.59 6.25 1.93
C ALA A 555 -20.00 7.39 2.88
N GLU A 556 -21.02 7.18 3.72
CA GLU A 556 -21.45 8.18 4.71
C GLU A 556 -20.39 8.35 5.83
N MET A 557 -19.77 7.28 6.29
CA MET A 557 -18.65 7.34 7.25
C MET A 557 -17.52 8.22 6.71
N LEU A 558 -17.11 8.04 5.45
CA LEU A 558 -16.08 8.87 4.83
C LEU A 558 -16.50 10.34 4.70
N LYS A 559 -17.78 10.62 4.43
CA LYS A 559 -18.30 12.00 4.43
C LYS A 559 -18.19 12.65 5.81
N VAL A 560 -18.53 11.93 6.87
CA VAL A 560 -18.38 12.40 8.25
C VAL A 560 -16.92 12.75 8.54
N ILE A 561 -15.99 11.88 8.21
CA ILE A 561 -14.55 12.09 8.40
C ILE A 561 -14.09 13.35 7.63
N LYS A 562 -14.45 13.47 6.36
CA LYS A 562 -14.10 14.64 5.52
C LYS A 562 -14.76 15.93 5.94
N SER A 563 -15.87 15.87 6.67
CA SER A 563 -16.58 17.08 7.15
C SER A 563 -15.81 17.88 8.19
N VAL A 564 -14.79 17.29 8.80
CA VAL A 564 -13.93 17.95 9.79
C VAL A 564 -12.58 18.27 9.15
N LYS A 565 -12.26 19.54 9.03
CA LYS A 565 -10.97 19.98 8.48
C LYS A 565 -9.81 19.43 9.30
N ASN A 566 -8.82 18.83 8.64
CA ASN A 566 -7.65 18.19 9.24
C ASN A 566 -8.04 17.14 10.30
N PHE A 567 -9.02 16.33 9.99
CA PHE A 567 -9.54 15.29 10.89
C PHE A 567 -8.43 14.46 11.52
N GLN A 568 -7.48 13.96 10.72
CA GLN A 568 -6.37 13.11 11.18
C GLN A 568 -5.43 13.81 12.17
N ALA A 569 -5.31 15.13 12.12
CA ALA A 569 -4.48 15.91 13.04
C ALA A 569 -5.22 16.32 14.33
N THR A 570 -6.51 16.03 14.41
CA THR A 570 -7.32 16.33 15.61
C THR A 570 -7.11 15.21 16.63
N PRO A 571 -6.74 15.51 17.89
CA PRO A 571 -6.58 14.47 18.90
C PRO A 571 -7.83 13.64 19.12
N VAL A 572 -7.67 12.36 19.35
CA VAL A 572 -8.71 11.45 19.84
C VAL A 572 -8.72 11.58 21.36
N GLN A 573 -9.85 12.02 21.93
CA GLN A 573 -9.98 12.24 23.36
C GLN A 573 -10.99 11.24 23.92
N GLU A 574 -10.51 10.29 24.69
CA GLU A 574 -11.41 9.39 25.41
C GLU A 574 -12.34 10.19 26.34
N ILE A 575 -13.63 9.88 26.27
CA ILE A 575 -14.66 10.45 27.15
C ILE A 575 -15.02 9.41 28.20
N TRP A 576 -15.24 8.18 27.77
CA TRP A 576 -15.68 7.10 28.63
C TRP A 576 -15.45 5.73 28.03
N HIS A 577 -15.07 4.75 28.83
CA HIS A 577 -15.24 3.34 28.50
C HIS A 577 -15.74 2.57 29.70
N ASN A 578 -16.47 1.50 29.44
CA ASN A 578 -16.91 0.54 30.46
C ASN A 578 -16.91 -0.86 29.83
N ASP A 579 -16.00 -1.71 30.27
CA ASP A 579 -15.88 -3.07 29.75
C ASP A 579 -17.02 -3.98 30.18
N GLY A 580 -17.64 -3.69 31.34
CA GLY A 580 -18.82 -4.45 31.85
C GLY A 580 -20.08 -4.16 31.02
N ASP A 581 -20.29 -2.89 30.66
CA ASP A 581 -21.40 -2.46 29.80
C ASP A 581 -21.07 -2.64 28.33
N GLN A 582 -19.80 -2.82 27.98
CA GLN A 582 -19.24 -2.85 26.63
C GLN A 582 -19.48 -1.54 25.84
N VAL A 583 -19.39 -0.40 26.53
CA VAL A 583 -19.61 0.94 25.97
C VAL A 583 -18.32 1.71 25.86
N LEU A 584 -18.15 2.41 24.72
CA LEU A 584 -17.02 3.31 24.45
C LEU A 584 -17.54 4.65 23.94
N ALA A 585 -16.98 5.75 24.44
CA ALA A 585 -17.22 7.08 23.90
C ALA A 585 -15.92 7.88 23.84
N TYR A 586 -15.69 8.58 22.73
CA TYR A 586 -14.58 9.51 22.56
C TYR A 586 -14.95 10.69 21.67
N GLY A 587 -14.22 11.77 21.86
CA GLY A 587 -14.41 13.03 21.11
C GLY A 587 -13.31 13.27 20.09
N ARG A 588 -13.69 13.91 18.98
CA ARG A 588 -12.78 14.49 17.99
C ARG A 588 -13.33 15.84 17.53
N LYS A 589 -12.73 16.94 18.00
CA LYS A 589 -13.19 18.31 17.72
C LYS A 589 -14.64 18.51 18.17
N ASP A 590 -15.56 18.70 17.23
CA ASP A 590 -17.00 18.89 17.45
C ASP A 590 -17.82 17.59 17.33
N LEU A 591 -17.14 16.48 17.11
CA LEU A 591 -17.76 15.14 17.01
C LEU A 591 -17.59 14.35 18.29
N ILE A 592 -18.63 13.58 18.61
CA ILE A 592 -18.61 12.55 19.66
C ILE A 592 -19.00 11.23 19.01
N PHE A 593 -18.18 10.21 19.20
CA PHE A 593 -18.42 8.84 18.76
C PHE A 593 -18.81 8.02 19.96
N VAL A 594 -19.93 7.31 19.89
CA VAL A 594 -20.45 6.46 20.96
C VAL A 594 -20.74 5.08 20.39
N PHE A 595 -20.22 4.05 21.04
CA PHE A 595 -20.36 2.66 20.66
C PHE A 595 -20.95 1.86 21.82
N ASN A 596 -21.94 1.03 21.54
CA ASN A 596 -22.42 -0.02 22.41
C ASN A 596 -22.14 -1.37 21.74
N PHE A 597 -21.09 -2.05 22.15
CA PHE A 597 -20.72 -3.39 21.64
C PHE A 597 -21.50 -4.50 22.33
N ASN A 598 -22.27 -4.21 23.39
CA ASN A 598 -23.02 -5.20 24.12
C ASN A 598 -23.99 -5.95 23.18
N PRO A 599 -23.95 -7.30 23.15
CA PRO A 599 -24.77 -8.07 22.22
C PRO A 599 -26.26 -8.14 22.62
N LYS A 600 -26.60 -7.81 23.85
CA LYS A 600 -27.93 -8.07 24.43
C LYS A 600 -28.57 -6.85 25.06
N GLN A 601 -27.78 -5.92 25.59
CA GLN A 601 -28.28 -4.84 26.41
C GLN A 601 -28.26 -3.49 25.68
N SER A 602 -29.44 -2.92 25.55
CA SER A 602 -29.65 -1.52 25.22
C SER A 602 -29.73 -0.71 26.52
N PHE A 603 -29.15 0.47 26.53
CA PHE A 603 -29.14 1.33 27.73
C PHE A 603 -29.98 2.58 27.50
N THR A 604 -30.85 2.88 28.45
CA THR A 604 -31.58 4.15 28.49
C THR A 604 -30.85 5.16 29.35
N ASP A 605 -30.91 6.45 28.97
CA ASP A 605 -30.27 7.55 29.72
C ASP A 605 -28.77 7.34 30.03
N TYR A 606 -28.02 6.66 29.15
CA TYR A 606 -26.59 6.47 29.38
C TYR A 606 -25.85 7.80 29.26
N GLY A 607 -25.19 8.22 30.34
CA GLY A 607 -24.63 9.57 30.48
C GLY A 607 -23.15 9.66 30.13
N PHE A 608 -22.79 10.69 29.37
CA PHE A 608 -21.40 11.06 29.04
C PHE A 608 -21.12 12.51 29.45
N LEU A 609 -19.99 12.76 30.09
CA LEU A 609 -19.56 14.12 30.44
C LEU A 609 -18.89 14.79 29.24
N VAL A 610 -19.57 15.75 28.64
CA VAL A 610 -19.17 16.45 27.42
C VAL A 610 -19.19 17.97 27.58
N THR A 611 -18.71 18.69 26.59
CA THR A 611 -18.83 20.15 26.53
C THR A 611 -20.32 20.56 26.47
N PRO A 612 -20.79 21.53 27.29
CA PRO A 612 -22.17 21.95 27.29
C PRO A 612 -22.69 22.38 25.91
N GLY A 613 -23.94 21.99 25.58
CA GLY A 613 -24.56 22.39 24.32
C GLY A 613 -25.63 21.43 23.81
N ALA A 614 -25.98 21.63 22.55
CA ALA A 614 -26.91 20.79 21.80
C ALA A 614 -26.13 19.94 20.81
N TYR A 615 -26.54 18.69 20.65
CA TYR A 615 -25.90 17.70 19.78
C TYR A 615 -26.93 17.05 18.84
N GLU A 616 -26.57 16.91 17.59
CA GLU A 616 -27.38 16.22 16.57
C GLU A 616 -26.68 14.96 16.10
N VAL A 617 -27.44 13.91 15.83
CA VAL A 617 -26.94 12.66 15.25
C VAL A 617 -26.65 12.91 13.77
N ILE A 618 -25.43 12.60 13.33
CA ILE A 618 -25.00 12.77 11.93
C ILE A 618 -24.66 11.45 11.25
N LEU A 619 -24.50 10.36 12.01
CA LEU A 619 -24.34 9.01 11.52
C LEU A 619 -24.80 8.03 12.60
N ASN A 620 -25.56 7.01 12.19
CA ASN A 620 -26.06 5.96 13.06
C ASN A 620 -25.99 4.61 12.35
N THR A 621 -25.26 3.65 12.91
CA THR A 621 -25.15 2.32 12.33
C THR A 621 -26.46 1.55 12.31
N ASP A 622 -27.42 1.92 13.17
CA ASP A 622 -28.75 1.29 13.28
C ASP A 622 -29.82 1.98 12.41
N ASN A 623 -29.44 3.00 11.63
CA ASN A 623 -30.38 3.63 10.69
C ASN A 623 -30.84 2.62 9.64
N VAL A 624 -32.13 2.63 9.31
CA VAL A 624 -32.75 1.71 8.34
C VAL A 624 -32.13 1.82 6.94
N SER A 625 -31.60 2.99 6.57
CA SER A 625 -30.90 3.19 5.31
C SER A 625 -29.59 2.37 5.20
N PHE A 626 -29.07 1.91 6.33
CA PHE A 626 -27.87 1.08 6.44
C PHE A 626 -28.19 -0.33 6.94
N GLY A 627 -29.45 -0.78 6.78
CA GLY A 627 -29.90 -2.10 7.21
C GLY A 627 -29.99 -2.29 8.73
N GLY A 628 -30.13 -1.20 9.48
CA GLY A 628 -30.39 -1.23 10.92
C GLY A 628 -31.88 -1.35 11.23
N ASN A 629 -32.19 -1.46 12.51
CA ASN A 629 -33.54 -1.63 13.01
C ASN A 629 -34.29 -0.31 13.23
N GLY A 630 -33.60 0.84 13.18
CA GLY A 630 -34.18 2.16 13.39
C GLY A 630 -34.72 2.36 14.83
N LEU A 631 -34.02 1.85 15.83
CA LEU A 631 -34.41 1.90 17.23
C LEU A 631 -34.31 3.29 17.86
N THR A 632 -33.66 4.25 17.15
CA THR A 632 -33.51 5.64 17.56
C THR A 632 -34.03 6.56 16.48
N ASP A 633 -34.53 7.71 16.87
CA ASP A 633 -34.89 8.81 15.95
C ASP A 633 -33.70 9.78 15.81
N ASP A 634 -33.03 9.70 14.68
CA ASP A 634 -31.84 10.53 14.37
C ASP A 634 -32.16 12.03 14.21
N SER A 635 -33.45 12.42 14.13
CA SER A 635 -33.89 13.81 14.06
C SER A 635 -33.89 14.54 15.40
N ILE A 636 -33.77 13.78 16.50
CA ILE A 636 -33.76 14.34 17.85
C ILE A 636 -32.47 15.11 18.12
N VAL A 637 -32.62 16.34 18.61
CA VAL A 637 -31.52 17.13 19.16
C VAL A 637 -31.37 16.85 20.64
N HIS A 638 -30.20 16.37 21.03
CA HIS A 638 -29.87 16.07 22.41
C HIS A 638 -29.24 17.27 23.10
N PHE A 639 -29.81 17.69 24.23
CA PHE A 639 -29.28 18.76 25.04
C PHE A 639 -28.53 18.21 26.24
N THR A 640 -27.45 18.88 26.61
CA THR A 640 -26.73 18.53 27.83
C THR A 640 -27.47 19.01 29.09
N ASN A 641 -27.28 18.31 30.19
CA ASN A 641 -27.86 18.62 31.47
C ASN A 641 -26.78 19.05 32.47
N ALA A 642 -26.96 20.24 33.05
CA ALA A 642 -26.00 20.78 34.00
C ALA A 642 -25.95 19.95 35.30
N ASP A 643 -24.73 19.75 35.80
CA ASP A 643 -24.48 19.17 37.11
C ASP A 643 -23.52 20.09 37.89
N PRO A 644 -23.91 20.55 39.08
CA PRO A 644 -23.08 21.44 39.92
C PRO A 644 -21.69 20.85 40.21
N LEU A 645 -21.55 19.51 40.26
CA LEU A 645 -20.28 18.84 40.55
C LEU A 645 -19.25 19.10 39.46
N TYR A 646 -19.66 19.25 38.19
CA TYR A 646 -18.76 19.42 37.03
C TYR A 646 -18.74 20.86 36.49
N LYS A 647 -19.31 21.80 37.18
CA LYS A 647 -19.38 23.23 36.78
C LYS A 647 -17.97 23.83 36.56
N LYS A 648 -17.00 23.47 37.39
CA LYS A 648 -15.63 23.96 37.28
C LYS A 648 -14.92 23.43 36.04
N GLU A 649 -15.24 22.21 35.63
CA GLU A 649 -14.68 21.52 34.46
C GLU A 649 -15.36 21.98 33.17
N LYS A 650 -16.42 22.75 33.22
CA LYS A 650 -17.24 23.15 32.08
C LYS A 650 -17.77 21.95 31.31
N LYS A 651 -18.21 20.92 32.04
CA LYS A 651 -18.82 19.70 31.50
C LYS A 651 -20.24 19.51 31.99
N GLU A 652 -21.05 18.90 31.16
CA GLU A 652 -22.44 18.53 31.43
C GLU A 652 -22.74 17.14 30.95
N TRP A 653 -23.80 16.54 31.47
CA TRP A 653 -24.23 15.20 31.08
C TRP A 653 -25.00 15.23 29.77
N LEU A 654 -24.46 14.58 28.73
CA LEU A 654 -25.19 14.18 27.53
C LEU A 654 -25.73 12.77 27.77
N LYS A 655 -27.06 12.62 27.81
CA LYS A 655 -27.75 11.35 28.04
C LYS A 655 -28.35 10.85 26.76
N LEU A 656 -28.08 9.56 26.44
CA LEU A 656 -28.51 8.94 25.20
C LEU A 656 -29.19 7.58 25.48
N TYR A 657 -30.11 7.21 24.60
CA TYR A 657 -30.47 5.83 24.40
C TYR A 657 -29.49 5.21 23.42
N ILE A 658 -28.80 4.16 23.84
CA ILE A 658 -27.80 3.46 23.03
C ILE A 658 -28.19 1.99 22.86
N PRO A 659 -28.79 1.61 21.71
CA PRO A 659 -29.21 0.23 21.45
C PRO A 659 -28.03 -0.75 21.44
N ALA A 660 -28.29 -2.02 21.67
CA ALA A 660 -27.28 -3.08 21.57
C ALA A 660 -26.67 -3.17 20.16
N ARG A 661 -25.34 -3.41 20.05
CA ARG A 661 -24.58 -3.48 18.79
C ARG A 661 -24.81 -2.31 17.86
N THR A 662 -24.76 -1.09 18.42
CA THR A 662 -24.89 0.14 17.62
C THR A 662 -23.78 1.13 17.91
N ALA A 663 -23.55 2.01 16.96
CA ALA A 663 -22.71 3.16 17.14
C ALA A 663 -23.39 4.41 16.55
N VAL A 664 -23.24 5.52 17.24
CA VAL A 664 -23.74 6.83 16.78
C VAL A 664 -22.62 7.86 16.77
N VAL A 665 -22.66 8.77 15.82
CA VAL A 665 -21.80 9.94 15.76
C VAL A 665 -22.65 11.18 15.92
N LEU A 666 -22.32 11.97 16.93
CA LEU A 666 -23.01 13.21 17.20
C LEU A 666 -22.11 14.41 16.87
N ARG A 667 -22.71 15.48 16.39
CA ARG A 667 -22.05 16.76 16.17
C ARG A 667 -22.63 17.81 17.11
N LYS A 668 -21.76 18.55 17.75
CA LYS A 668 -22.17 19.72 18.54
C LYS A 668 -22.71 20.80 17.61
N LYS A 669 -23.93 21.25 17.85
CA LYS A 669 -24.52 22.40 17.13
C LYS A 669 -23.79 23.71 17.52
N LYS A 670 -23.61 24.58 16.54
CA LYS A 670 -22.98 25.86 16.72
C LYS A 670 -23.90 26.86 17.42
#